data_1ee22e986423b081b8cfa2538f5bb133
#
_entry.id   1ee22e986423b081b8cfa2538f5bb133
#
_cell.length_a   1.000
_cell.length_b   1.000
_cell.length_c   1.000
_cell.angle_alpha   90.00
_cell.angle_beta   90.00
_cell.angle_gamma   90.00
#
_symmetry.space_group_name_H-M   'P 1'
#
loop_
_entity.id
_entity.type
_entity.pdbx_description
1 polymer ?
#
loop_
_entity_poly.entity_id
_entity_poly.type
_entity_poly.pdbx_seq_one_letter_code
_entity_poly.pdbx_strand_id
1 'polypeptide(L)'
;MDITTTQGMKQALTDKLRLGFGVTPEEADDAQVMRAAALVLRDVMTERGVESRMATRREEKRKVHYLSMEFLLGRSLEKNAYNLGVSGVLREAIGELGFRAADIFEVEPDAGLGNGGLGRLAACYLDSMTTLDIPAAGYSICYELGIFRQRIVDGQQVELPDNWKDIGGAWLMPKPQETEEVFFGGTVRKFWDNGRLHVVPEGATKVLAVPCDMEITGYGTEHVNLLRLWDAKSPTPVDMSLFSQGEYLRASEQEAMAETIAKILYPEDNHYEGKSLRLKQQYFFVSATMQSIMRKHIEVYGTAANFHEKNVIQINDTHPALVIPELMRILMDDAGFDWDTAWNITKNSVAYTNHTVLAEALERWPQQLMETLLPRVWEIITEIAHRYQKQIENFYHDPAKTAELAIVWDGQVRMANLCIAGGMAVNGVSALHSDILRHDVFRWQYQMEPEKFKNVTNGIDHRRWLAQINPRLDGLIADLCGGHGYLLHPEELKKLEAFAGDGAVLARLDEIKRANKLDFAAYVKKTQGVALNTDAIFDVQVKRLHEYKRQLLNAMHIIYLYQKLQDDPSMELQPRTFLFGAKAAPGYAVAKRIIHLINSLANQINSDPLCRGRLQVVFLENYRVSLAEHLMPASEVSQQISTAGKEASGTGNMKFMMNGALTVGTLDGANVEMHEVLGDENMFLFGLHADEVARLKAQGYAPQRLCERDDALKRVVDQLRTGFSDGVSYDDLAQRLLQRDEYMLLQDFASYCAAEQRMAKTYADRAAWDRMSLLNIARSGIFAADRAVAQYADNIWHVPHK
;
A
#
# COMPACT_ATOMS: atom_id res chain seq x y z
N MET A 1 27.07 -22.62 -5.87
CA MET A 1 26.13 -23.73 -6.09
C MET A 1 25.25 -23.37 -7.27
N ASP A 2 25.12 -24.24 -8.28
CA ASP A 2 24.35 -23.93 -9.48
C ASP A 2 22.86 -24.25 -9.27
N ILE A 3 22.07 -23.24 -8.93
CA ILE A 3 20.62 -23.38 -8.72
C ILE A 3 19.82 -23.26 -10.04
N THR A 4 20.49 -23.13 -11.17
CA THR A 4 19.81 -23.03 -12.48
C THR A 4 19.47 -24.41 -13.06
N THR A 5 19.92 -25.48 -12.44
CA THR A 5 19.59 -26.86 -12.80
C THR A 5 18.77 -27.52 -11.70
N THR A 6 17.85 -28.42 -12.09
CA THR A 6 16.98 -29.15 -11.14
C THR A 6 17.81 -29.94 -10.12
N GLN A 7 18.89 -30.61 -10.57
CA GLN A 7 19.76 -31.37 -9.69
C GLN A 7 20.50 -30.46 -8.69
N GLY A 8 21.03 -29.33 -9.14
CA GLY A 8 21.72 -28.38 -8.26
C GLY A 8 20.76 -27.73 -7.24
N MET A 9 19.56 -27.36 -7.67
CA MET A 9 18.50 -26.84 -6.79
C MET A 9 18.08 -27.89 -5.75
N LYS A 10 17.85 -29.14 -6.17
CA LYS A 10 17.51 -30.27 -5.28
C LYS A 10 18.59 -30.51 -4.22
N GLN A 11 19.85 -30.52 -4.65
CA GLN A 11 20.97 -30.64 -3.71
C GLN A 11 21.02 -29.50 -2.71
N ALA A 12 20.80 -28.23 -3.17
CA ALA A 12 20.79 -27.07 -2.32
C ALA A 12 19.69 -27.15 -1.26
N LEU A 13 18.46 -27.53 -1.68
CA LEU A 13 17.34 -27.77 -0.76
C LEU A 13 17.64 -28.84 0.26
N THR A 14 18.18 -29.99 -0.18
CA THR A 14 18.56 -31.08 0.69
C THR A 14 19.60 -30.68 1.72
N ASP A 15 20.62 -29.91 1.30
CA ASP A 15 21.67 -29.41 2.19
C ASP A 15 21.10 -28.43 3.23
N LYS A 16 20.17 -27.54 2.84
CA LYS A 16 19.51 -26.64 3.79
C LYS A 16 18.61 -27.38 4.78
N LEU A 17 17.91 -28.43 4.34
CA LEU A 17 17.12 -29.27 5.24
C LEU A 17 18.00 -29.98 6.26
N ARG A 18 19.09 -30.60 5.80
CA ARG A 18 20.01 -31.31 6.68
C ARG A 18 20.79 -30.42 7.63
N LEU A 19 21.41 -29.36 7.09
CA LEU A 19 22.32 -28.51 7.87
C LEU A 19 21.57 -27.43 8.68
N GLY A 20 20.46 -26.95 8.17
CA GLY A 20 19.68 -25.86 8.80
C GLY A 20 18.59 -26.36 9.75
N PHE A 21 17.99 -27.52 9.45
CA PHE A 21 16.86 -28.06 10.23
C PHE A 21 17.11 -29.43 10.85
N GLY A 22 18.20 -30.11 10.49
CA GLY A 22 18.58 -31.42 11.04
C GLY A 22 17.65 -32.56 10.59
N VAL A 23 16.98 -32.40 9.41
CA VAL A 23 16.04 -33.39 8.87
C VAL A 23 16.44 -33.84 7.45
N THR A 24 16.03 -35.04 7.07
CA THR A 24 16.11 -35.49 5.68
C THR A 24 14.87 -34.98 4.91
N PRO A 25 14.88 -35.00 3.55
CA PRO A 25 13.68 -34.60 2.79
C PRO A 25 12.41 -35.40 3.14
N GLU A 26 12.58 -36.71 3.49
CA GLU A 26 11.47 -37.59 3.84
C GLU A 26 10.87 -37.27 5.23
N GLU A 27 11.65 -36.63 6.11
CA GLU A 27 11.24 -36.25 7.46
C GLU A 27 10.73 -34.78 7.52
N ALA A 28 10.99 -33.99 6.47
CA ALA A 28 10.68 -32.59 6.45
C ALA A 28 9.17 -32.34 6.28
N ASP A 29 8.66 -31.30 6.95
CA ASP A 29 7.34 -30.75 6.72
C ASP A 29 7.36 -29.63 5.66
N ASP A 30 6.17 -29.20 5.21
CA ASP A 30 6.00 -28.17 4.18
C ASP A 30 6.64 -26.83 4.60
N ALA A 31 6.59 -26.47 5.88
CA ALA A 31 7.17 -25.23 6.40
C ALA A 31 8.71 -25.27 6.37
N GLN A 32 9.29 -26.41 6.67
CA GLN A 32 10.75 -26.62 6.58
C GLN A 32 11.22 -26.56 5.13
N VAL A 33 10.49 -27.18 4.19
CA VAL A 33 10.80 -27.13 2.76
C VAL A 33 10.68 -25.70 2.23
N MET A 34 9.62 -24.96 2.60
CA MET A 34 9.46 -23.55 2.23
C MET A 34 10.62 -22.70 2.75
N ARG A 35 11.00 -22.87 4.03
CA ARG A 35 12.12 -22.13 4.62
C ARG A 35 13.46 -22.50 3.98
N ALA A 36 13.68 -23.78 3.64
CA ALA A 36 14.86 -24.22 2.93
C ALA A 36 14.95 -23.56 1.55
N ALA A 37 13.85 -23.51 0.80
CA ALA A 37 13.77 -22.83 -0.49
C ALA A 37 14.05 -21.32 -0.37
N ALA A 38 13.46 -20.66 0.62
CA ALA A 38 13.72 -19.25 0.89
C ALA A 38 15.21 -18.99 1.20
N LEU A 39 15.84 -19.85 2.00
CA LEU A 39 17.25 -19.74 2.34
C LEU A 39 18.18 -19.97 1.14
N VAL A 40 17.84 -20.91 0.25
CA VAL A 40 18.61 -21.13 -1.00
C VAL A 40 18.58 -19.91 -1.88
N LEU A 41 17.38 -19.35 -2.13
CA LEU A 41 17.26 -18.13 -2.95
C LEU A 41 17.94 -16.94 -2.29
N ARG A 42 17.77 -16.78 -0.97
CA ARG A 42 18.39 -15.69 -0.21
C ARG A 42 19.91 -15.68 -0.30
N ASP A 43 20.55 -16.84 -0.30
CA ASP A 43 22.01 -16.92 -0.43
C ASP A 43 22.49 -16.30 -1.77
N VAL A 44 21.83 -16.64 -2.89
CA VAL A 44 22.13 -16.10 -4.21
C VAL A 44 21.82 -14.59 -4.27
N MET A 45 20.68 -14.19 -3.71
CA MET A 45 20.28 -12.77 -3.66
C MET A 45 21.29 -11.96 -2.86
N THR A 46 21.78 -12.50 -1.75
CA THR A 46 22.77 -11.82 -0.89
C THR A 46 24.10 -11.64 -1.62
N GLU A 47 24.59 -12.67 -2.35
CA GLU A 47 25.80 -12.58 -3.16
C GLU A 47 25.68 -11.48 -4.23
N ARG A 48 24.61 -11.50 -5.03
CA ARG A 48 24.32 -10.46 -6.03
C ARG A 48 24.14 -9.07 -5.38
N GLY A 49 23.55 -9.00 -4.20
CA GLY A 49 23.37 -7.75 -3.44
C GLY A 49 24.72 -7.14 -3.00
N VAL A 50 25.69 -7.98 -2.60
CA VAL A 50 27.06 -7.51 -2.30
C VAL A 50 27.71 -6.91 -3.55
N GLU A 51 27.64 -7.62 -4.68
CA GLU A 51 28.19 -7.15 -5.96
C GLU A 51 27.53 -5.85 -6.42
N SER A 52 26.21 -5.73 -6.33
CA SER A 52 25.45 -4.52 -6.68
C SER A 52 25.90 -3.32 -5.84
N ARG A 53 26.08 -3.52 -4.51
CA ARG A 53 26.56 -2.45 -3.63
C ARG A 53 28.00 -2.06 -3.92
N MET A 54 28.86 -3.00 -4.27
CA MET A 54 30.24 -2.72 -4.68
C MET A 54 30.30 -1.96 -6.01
N ALA A 55 29.48 -2.34 -6.98
CA ALA A 55 29.36 -1.64 -8.26
C ALA A 55 28.88 -0.20 -8.08
N THR A 56 27.83 0.01 -7.28
CA THR A 56 27.29 1.34 -6.96
C THR A 56 28.36 2.26 -6.36
N ARG A 57 29.18 1.74 -5.44
CA ARG A 57 30.29 2.51 -4.83
C ARG A 57 31.39 2.84 -5.84
N ARG A 58 31.81 1.86 -6.64
CA ARG A 58 32.86 2.02 -7.64
C ARG A 58 32.48 3.04 -8.71
N GLU A 59 31.20 3.04 -9.09
CA GLU A 59 30.69 3.93 -10.15
C GLU A 59 30.17 5.26 -9.59
N GLU A 60 30.27 5.47 -8.28
CA GLU A 60 29.80 6.66 -7.56
C GLU A 60 28.37 7.08 -7.90
N LYS A 61 27.49 6.11 -8.20
CA LYS A 61 26.12 6.37 -8.58
C LYS A 61 25.34 7.04 -7.45
N ARG A 62 24.48 7.99 -7.79
CA ARG A 62 23.50 8.57 -6.88
C ARG A 62 22.51 7.49 -6.46
N LYS A 63 22.21 7.40 -5.16
CA LYS A 63 21.36 6.37 -4.57
C LYS A 63 20.02 6.93 -4.13
N VAL A 64 18.95 6.18 -4.40
CA VAL A 64 17.60 6.48 -3.94
C VAL A 64 17.33 5.78 -2.61
N HIS A 65 16.89 6.55 -1.61
CA HIS A 65 16.47 6.06 -0.30
C HIS A 65 14.97 6.29 -0.17
N TYR A 66 14.20 5.20 -0.23
CA TYR A 66 12.74 5.25 -0.23
C TYR A 66 12.22 4.96 1.19
N LEU A 67 11.78 5.99 1.89
CA LEU A 67 11.28 5.90 3.27
C LEU A 67 9.76 5.76 3.26
N SER A 68 9.26 4.69 3.83
CA SER A 68 7.83 4.43 3.95
C SER A 68 7.50 3.78 5.28
N MET A 69 6.38 4.15 5.86
CA MET A 69 5.88 3.51 7.08
C MET A 69 5.48 2.06 6.86
N GLU A 70 5.25 1.66 5.60
CA GLU A 70 4.83 0.31 5.23
C GLU A 70 5.38 -0.15 3.88
N PHE A 71 5.66 -1.46 3.78
CA PHE A 71 5.96 -2.17 2.54
C PHE A 71 5.10 -3.43 2.48
N LEU A 72 4.02 -3.41 1.71
CA LEU A 72 3.11 -4.55 1.57
C LEU A 72 3.66 -5.53 0.52
N LEU A 73 4.64 -6.32 0.91
CA LEU A 73 5.37 -7.22 0.01
C LEU A 73 4.52 -8.39 -0.49
N GLY A 74 3.67 -8.96 0.37
CA GLY A 74 3.06 -10.26 0.14
C GLY A 74 4.07 -11.39 0.35
N ARG A 75 3.87 -12.51 -0.35
CA ARG A 75 4.79 -13.65 -0.37
C ARG A 75 6.00 -13.35 -1.25
N SER A 76 7.17 -13.82 -0.85
CA SER A 76 8.44 -13.52 -1.50
C SER A 76 9.04 -14.70 -2.27
N LEU A 77 8.73 -15.95 -1.90
CA LEU A 77 9.37 -17.14 -2.47
C LEU A 77 9.16 -17.26 -3.98
N GLU A 78 7.91 -17.28 -4.40
CA GLU A 78 7.57 -17.42 -5.82
C GLU A 78 7.99 -16.18 -6.63
N LYS A 79 7.86 -14.98 -6.03
CA LYS A 79 8.30 -13.73 -6.66
C LYS A 79 9.81 -13.71 -6.89
N ASN A 80 10.61 -14.06 -5.90
CA ASN A 80 12.07 -14.10 -6.05
C ASN A 80 12.52 -15.19 -7.03
N ALA A 81 11.88 -16.38 -6.98
CA ALA A 81 12.16 -17.42 -7.95
C ALA A 81 11.84 -16.98 -9.39
N TYR A 82 10.76 -16.23 -9.58
CA TYR A 82 10.36 -15.66 -10.87
C TYR A 82 11.39 -14.63 -11.37
N ASN A 83 11.76 -13.67 -10.54
CA ASN A 83 12.75 -12.64 -10.90
C ASN A 83 14.14 -13.21 -11.19
N LEU A 84 14.53 -14.26 -10.46
CA LEU A 84 15.80 -14.96 -10.67
C LEU A 84 15.78 -15.91 -11.88
N GLY A 85 14.61 -16.13 -12.51
CA GLY A 85 14.45 -17.03 -13.65
C GLY A 85 14.52 -18.53 -13.31
N VAL A 86 14.28 -18.89 -12.03
CA VAL A 86 14.41 -20.28 -11.54
C VAL A 86 13.10 -20.93 -11.10
N SER A 87 11.95 -20.30 -11.37
CA SER A 87 10.63 -20.80 -10.93
C SER A 87 10.34 -22.23 -11.39
N GLY A 88 10.64 -22.57 -12.66
CA GLY A 88 10.45 -23.92 -13.19
C GLY A 88 11.34 -24.94 -12.51
N VAL A 89 12.61 -24.62 -12.38
CA VAL A 89 13.64 -25.45 -11.72
C VAL A 89 13.28 -25.70 -10.24
N LEU A 90 12.84 -24.66 -9.53
CA LEU A 90 12.44 -24.78 -8.13
C LEU A 90 11.22 -25.71 -7.97
N ARG A 91 10.20 -25.55 -8.83
CA ARG A 91 9.00 -26.39 -8.81
C ARG A 91 9.33 -27.86 -9.06
N GLU A 92 10.19 -28.13 -10.06
CA GLU A 92 10.63 -29.47 -10.41
C GLU A 92 11.45 -30.11 -9.27
N ALA A 93 12.41 -29.37 -8.70
CA ALA A 93 13.25 -29.84 -7.59
C ALA A 93 12.40 -30.16 -6.33
N ILE A 94 11.42 -29.33 -5.99
CA ILE A 94 10.46 -29.59 -4.90
C ILE A 94 9.66 -30.89 -5.22
N GLY A 95 9.21 -31.07 -6.47
CA GLY A 95 8.51 -32.27 -6.91
C GLY A 95 9.35 -33.54 -6.78
N GLU A 96 10.66 -33.48 -7.13
CA GLU A 96 11.58 -34.58 -6.98
C GLU A 96 11.93 -34.92 -5.51
N LEU A 97 11.67 -34.00 -4.58
CA LEU A 97 11.77 -34.26 -3.14
C LEU A 97 10.51 -34.90 -2.55
N GLY A 98 9.44 -35.06 -3.39
CA GLY A 98 8.19 -35.69 -2.98
C GLY A 98 7.10 -34.71 -2.53
N PHE A 99 7.29 -33.39 -2.69
CA PHE A 99 6.35 -32.35 -2.29
C PHE A 99 5.63 -31.71 -3.49
N ARG A 100 4.46 -31.12 -3.23
CA ARG A 100 3.75 -30.30 -4.22
C ARG A 100 4.15 -28.85 -4.08
N ALA A 101 4.81 -28.29 -5.08
CA ALA A 101 5.28 -26.90 -5.06
C ALA A 101 4.18 -25.88 -4.73
N ALA A 102 2.95 -26.12 -5.21
CA ALA A 102 1.81 -25.25 -4.91
C ALA A 102 1.47 -25.22 -3.40
N ASP A 103 1.56 -26.38 -2.70
CA ASP A 103 1.30 -26.42 -1.27
C ASP A 103 2.43 -25.73 -0.50
N ILE A 104 3.70 -25.92 -0.92
CA ILE A 104 4.86 -25.24 -0.34
C ILE A 104 4.76 -23.71 -0.44
N PHE A 105 4.33 -23.17 -1.61
CA PHE A 105 4.16 -21.73 -1.79
C PHE A 105 3.00 -21.16 -0.95
N GLU A 106 1.95 -22.00 -0.70
CA GLU A 106 0.82 -21.58 0.16
C GLU A 106 1.16 -21.52 1.65
N VAL A 107 2.23 -22.19 2.10
CA VAL A 107 2.68 -22.14 3.50
C VAL A 107 3.31 -20.80 3.86
N GLU A 108 3.93 -20.09 2.89
CA GLU A 108 4.52 -18.79 3.16
C GLU A 108 3.45 -17.76 3.54
N PRO A 109 3.55 -17.13 4.73
CA PRO A 109 2.65 -16.04 5.11
C PRO A 109 2.98 -14.77 4.34
N ASP A 110 1.99 -13.91 4.13
CA ASP A 110 2.23 -12.54 3.69
C ASP A 110 3.06 -11.82 4.76
N ALA A 111 4.12 -11.13 4.37
CA ALA A 111 4.91 -10.33 5.32
C ALA A 111 4.06 -9.24 5.97
N GLY A 112 4.02 -9.21 7.31
CA GLY A 112 3.23 -8.26 8.10
C GLY A 112 3.82 -6.84 8.14
N LEU A 113 4.30 -6.35 7.00
CA LEU A 113 5.04 -5.09 6.87
C LEU A 113 4.22 -3.98 6.21
N GLY A 114 2.96 -4.22 5.91
CA GLY A 114 2.10 -3.24 5.24
C GLY A 114 0.61 -3.56 5.39
N ASN A 115 -0.23 -2.61 4.98
CA ASN A 115 -1.68 -2.73 5.11
C ASN A 115 -2.43 -2.43 3.81
N GLY A 116 -2.03 -1.40 3.06
CA GLY A 116 -2.86 -0.88 1.98
C GLY A 116 -2.11 -0.47 0.72
N GLY A 117 -2.75 0.41 -0.05
CA GLY A 117 -2.24 0.89 -1.34
C GLY A 117 -0.87 1.57 -1.26
N LEU A 118 -0.63 2.37 -0.20
CA LEU A 118 0.63 3.06 0.03
C LEU A 118 1.80 2.07 0.20
N GLY A 119 1.62 1.03 1.01
CA GLY A 119 2.64 -0.01 1.23
C GLY A 119 2.82 -0.91 0.01
N ARG A 120 1.74 -1.23 -0.73
CA ARG A 120 1.88 -2.01 -1.96
C ARG A 120 2.59 -1.21 -3.06
N LEU A 121 2.34 0.11 -3.15
CA LEU A 121 3.05 0.99 -4.06
C LEU A 121 4.56 0.99 -3.77
N ALA A 122 4.94 1.15 -2.50
CA ALA A 122 6.34 1.09 -2.08
C ALA A 122 7.01 -0.23 -2.48
N ALA A 123 6.31 -1.37 -2.31
CA ALA A 123 6.79 -2.68 -2.72
C ALA A 123 6.94 -2.81 -4.25
N CYS A 124 5.97 -2.31 -5.04
CA CYS A 124 6.04 -2.30 -6.50
C CYS A 124 7.20 -1.42 -7.00
N TYR A 125 7.40 -0.25 -6.40
CA TYR A 125 8.46 0.66 -6.81
C TYR A 125 9.85 0.12 -6.47
N LEU A 126 9.99 -0.59 -5.36
CA LEU A 126 11.29 -1.20 -5.02
C LEU A 126 11.68 -2.32 -6.01
N ASP A 127 10.70 -3.12 -6.46
CA ASP A 127 10.90 -4.09 -7.56
C ASP A 127 11.29 -3.38 -8.87
N SER A 128 10.55 -2.33 -9.25
CA SER A 128 10.82 -1.59 -10.49
C SER A 128 12.15 -0.84 -10.45
N MET A 129 12.53 -0.23 -9.31
CA MET A 129 13.86 0.38 -9.17
C MET A 129 14.96 -0.66 -9.39
N THR A 130 14.75 -1.87 -8.87
CA THR A 130 15.73 -2.97 -9.05
C THR A 130 15.77 -3.43 -10.50
N THR A 131 14.63 -3.62 -11.15
CA THR A 131 14.52 -4.02 -12.56
C THR A 131 15.17 -3.01 -13.50
N LEU A 132 15.05 -1.72 -13.18
CA LEU A 132 15.63 -0.61 -13.95
C LEU A 132 17.10 -0.30 -13.58
N ASP A 133 17.75 -1.15 -12.82
CA ASP A 133 19.14 -0.99 -12.34
C ASP A 133 19.40 0.31 -11.57
N ILE A 134 18.38 0.87 -10.94
CA ILE A 134 18.52 2.05 -10.07
C ILE A 134 19.05 1.60 -8.70
N PRO A 135 20.20 2.10 -8.24
CA PRO A 135 20.68 1.85 -6.90
C PRO A 135 19.71 2.43 -5.87
N ALA A 136 19.06 1.56 -5.08
CA ALA A 136 18.04 1.98 -4.13
C ALA A 136 18.13 1.23 -2.79
N ALA A 137 17.45 1.76 -1.78
CA ALA A 137 17.12 1.04 -0.57
C ALA A 137 15.78 1.54 -0.02
N GLY A 138 14.91 0.61 0.35
CA GLY A 138 13.71 0.88 1.14
C GLY A 138 14.02 0.89 2.63
N TYR A 139 13.27 1.68 3.40
CA TYR A 139 13.41 1.75 4.86
C TYR A 139 12.05 1.79 5.53
N SER A 140 11.88 0.97 6.58
CA SER A 140 10.68 0.91 7.41
C SER A 140 10.98 0.31 8.78
N ILE A 141 9.93 -0.03 9.53
CA ILE A 141 10.01 -0.74 10.81
C ILE A 141 9.81 -2.24 10.58
N CYS A 142 10.54 -3.07 11.32
CA CYS A 142 10.40 -4.53 11.33
C CYS A 142 9.23 -4.97 12.22
N TYR A 143 8.00 -4.66 11.83
CA TYR A 143 6.82 -4.98 12.65
C TYR A 143 6.74 -6.45 13.01
N GLU A 144 6.46 -6.73 14.28
CA GLU A 144 6.34 -8.11 14.79
C GLU A 144 5.03 -8.75 14.35
N LEU A 145 3.92 -8.04 14.51
CA LEU A 145 2.56 -8.56 14.32
C LEU A 145 1.81 -7.93 13.14
N GLY A 146 2.48 -7.12 12.30
CA GLY A 146 1.82 -6.41 11.22
C GLY A 146 0.75 -5.45 11.72
N ILE A 147 -0.39 -5.38 11.01
CA ILE A 147 -1.55 -4.61 11.46
C ILE A 147 -2.49 -5.49 12.32
N PHE A 148 -3.00 -6.57 11.77
CA PHE A 148 -3.75 -7.66 12.41
C PHE A 148 -4.19 -8.69 11.37
N ARG A 149 -4.48 -9.91 11.83
CA ARG A 149 -5.23 -10.92 11.11
C ARG A 149 -6.72 -10.73 11.37
N GLN A 150 -7.53 -10.60 10.32
CA GLN A 150 -8.97 -10.43 10.45
C GLN A 150 -9.68 -11.78 10.52
N ARG A 151 -10.63 -11.89 11.47
CA ARG A 151 -11.68 -12.92 11.50
C ARG A 151 -13.03 -12.24 11.47
N ILE A 152 -14.01 -12.93 10.92
CA ILE A 152 -15.42 -12.51 10.98
C ILE A 152 -16.12 -13.47 11.95
N VAL A 153 -16.62 -12.92 13.05
CA VAL A 153 -17.35 -13.66 14.07
C VAL A 153 -18.71 -12.98 14.25
N ASP A 154 -19.79 -13.73 14.10
CA ASP A 154 -21.15 -13.19 14.12
C ASP A 154 -21.34 -11.95 13.22
N GLY A 155 -20.76 -12.01 12.02
CA GLY A 155 -20.77 -10.91 11.04
C GLY A 155 -19.84 -9.74 11.34
N GLN A 156 -19.16 -9.72 12.48
CA GLN A 156 -18.32 -8.62 12.92
C GLN A 156 -16.83 -8.91 12.72
N GLN A 157 -16.07 -7.85 12.41
CA GLN A 157 -14.61 -7.93 12.36
C GLN A 157 -14.03 -8.10 13.77
N VAL A 158 -13.17 -9.11 13.91
CA VAL A 158 -12.33 -9.35 15.08
C VAL A 158 -10.87 -9.30 14.63
N GLU A 159 -10.03 -8.57 15.37
CA GLU A 159 -8.61 -8.42 15.12
C GLU A 159 -7.80 -9.40 15.97
N LEU A 160 -6.93 -10.19 15.32
CA LEU A 160 -6.03 -11.14 15.94
C LEU A 160 -4.57 -10.81 15.59
N PRO A 161 -3.60 -11.16 16.43
CA PRO A 161 -2.18 -11.04 16.09
C PRO A 161 -1.83 -11.80 14.81
N ASP A 162 -0.98 -11.22 13.98
CA ASP A 162 -0.48 -11.84 12.74
C ASP A 162 1.00 -12.21 12.89
N ASN A 163 1.27 -13.43 13.36
CA ASN A 163 2.60 -13.95 13.66
C ASN A 163 3.36 -14.37 12.38
N TRP A 164 3.49 -13.49 11.41
CA TRP A 164 4.11 -13.78 10.13
C TRP A 164 5.60 -14.17 10.21
N LYS A 165 6.33 -13.71 11.23
CA LYS A 165 7.79 -13.95 11.37
C LYS A 165 8.13 -15.40 11.68
N ASP A 166 7.21 -16.18 12.23
CA ASP A 166 7.46 -17.57 12.62
C ASP A 166 7.96 -18.43 11.43
N ILE A 167 7.36 -18.19 10.26
CA ILE A 167 7.76 -18.85 9.00
C ILE A 167 8.45 -17.85 8.06
N GLY A 168 7.85 -16.68 7.84
CA GLY A 168 8.32 -15.65 6.90
C GLY A 168 9.64 -14.98 7.33
N GLY A 169 10.06 -15.13 8.58
CA GLY A 169 11.34 -14.60 9.08
C GLY A 169 12.60 -15.15 8.40
N ALA A 170 12.48 -16.21 7.58
CA ALA A 170 13.60 -16.74 6.79
C ALA A 170 14.24 -15.70 5.84
N TRP A 171 13.50 -14.69 5.41
CA TRP A 171 14.00 -13.61 4.55
C TRP A 171 14.77 -12.54 5.29
N LEU A 172 14.61 -12.42 6.60
CA LEU A 172 15.24 -11.39 7.42
C LEU A 172 16.68 -11.74 7.76
N MET A 173 17.58 -10.77 7.61
CA MET A 173 19.00 -10.88 7.98
C MET A 173 19.32 -9.79 9.03
N PRO A 174 19.27 -10.11 10.33
CA PRO A 174 19.65 -9.17 11.38
C PRO A 174 21.14 -8.78 11.29
N LYS A 175 21.42 -7.48 11.51
CA LYS A 175 22.79 -6.92 11.50
C LYS A 175 23.06 -6.13 12.77
N PRO A 176 23.19 -6.77 13.92
CA PRO A 176 23.32 -6.08 15.20
C PRO A 176 24.57 -5.18 15.29
N GLN A 177 25.60 -5.43 14.48
CA GLN A 177 26.78 -4.57 14.37
C GLN A 177 26.53 -3.22 13.73
N GLU A 178 25.39 -3.03 13.06
CA GLU A 178 24.95 -1.78 12.43
C GLU A 178 23.84 -1.08 13.23
N THR A 179 23.69 -1.40 14.52
CA THR A 179 22.68 -0.83 15.40
C THR A 179 22.91 0.67 15.56
N GLU A 180 21.81 1.47 15.48
CA GLU A 180 21.78 2.89 15.73
C GLU A 180 21.07 3.20 17.06
N GLU A 181 21.43 4.31 17.69
CA GLU A 181 20.80 4.77 18.94
C GLU A 181 19.78 5.88 18.65
N VAL A 182 18.57 5.73 19.15
CA VAL A 182 17.50 6.73 19.02
C VAL A 182 17.06 7.20 20.40
N PHE A 183 16.93 8.52 20.59
CA PHE A 183 16.65 9.13 21.87
C PHE A 183 15.28 9.80 21.88
N PHE A 184 14.55 9.64 23.00
CA PHE A 184 13.22 10.21 23.21
C PHE A 184 13.15 10.94 24.54
N GLY A 185 12.52 12.11 24.54
CA GLY A 185 12.31 12.92 25.75
C GLY A 185 13.60 13.52 26.30
N GLY A 186 13.59 13.80 27.59
CA GLY A 186 14.72 14.46 28.26
C GLY A 186 14.81 15.95 27.94
N THR A 187 16.03 16.49 28.06
CA THR A 187 16.37 17.89 27.77
C THR A 187 17.56 17.95 26.84
N VAL A 188 17.79 19.12 26.24
CA VAL A 188 18.94 19.37 25.36
C VAL A 188 19.97 20.16 26.10
N ARG A 189 21.16 19.57 26.33
CA ARG A 189 22.30 20.28 26.86
C ARG A 189 23.21 20.75 25.74
N LYS A 190 23.55 22.06 25.76
CA LYS A 190 24.44 22.70 24.77
C LYS A 190 25.67 23.24 25.47
N PHE A 191 26.86 22.94 24.95
CA PHE A 191 28.11 23.48 25.45
C PHE A 191 29.12 23.63 24.32
N TRP A 192 30.04 24.57 24.48
CA TRP A 192 31.14 24.80 23.56
C TRP A 192 32.41 24.08 24.05
N ASP A 193 33.01 23.32 23.14
CA ASP A 193 34.33 22.73 23.36
C ASP A 193 35.18 22.90 22.09
N ASN A 194 36.42 23.39 22.26
CA ASN A 194 37.37 23.63 21.15
C ASN A 194 36.75 24.40 19.96
N GLY A 195 35.88 25.38 20.23
CA GLY A 195 35.24 26.21 19.19
C GLY A 195 34.08 25.52 18.46
N ARG A 196 33.71 24.33 18.87
CA ARG A 196 32.56 23.59 18.33
C ARG A 196 31.41 23.54 19.34
N LEU A 197 30.20 23.75 18.87
CA LEU A 197 28.96 23.55 19.65
C LEU A 197 28.66 22.05 19.73
N HIS A 198 28.55 21.52 20.94
CA HIS A 198 28.08 20.17 21.23
C HIS A 198 26.64 20.24 21.73
N VAL A 199 25.80 19.35 21.16
CA VAL A 199 24.39 19.22 21.51
C VAL A 199 24.16 17.77 21.90
N VAL A 200 23.80 17.56 23.17
CA VAL A 200 23.62 16.21 23.70
C VAL A 200 22.29 16.06 24.41
N PRO A 201 21.58 14.92 24.25
CA PRO A 201 20.39 14.63 25.02
C PRO A 201 20.76 14.29 26.46
N GLU A 202 20.04 14.86 27.44
CA GLU A 202 20.23 14.62 28.86
C GLU A 202 18.93 14.09 29.48
N GLY A 203 19.00 12.95 30.19
CA GLY A 203 17.84 12.32 30.77
C GLY A 203 16.87 11.69 29.75
N ALA A 204 17.29 11.53 28.51
CA ALA A 204 16.49 10.93 27.45
C ALA A 204 16.42 9.40 27.57
N THR A 205 15.31 8.83 27.12
CA THR A 205 15.16 7.37 26.96
C THR A 205 15.83 6.92 25.65
N LYS A 206 16.79 5.98 25.76
CA LYS A 206 17.48 5.40 24.62
C LYS A 206 16.74 4.15 24.13
N VAL A 207 16.56 4.02 22.83
CA VAL A 207 16.11 2.81 22.14
C VAL A 207 17.14 2.41 21.10
N LEU A 208 17.45 1.14 21.01
CA LEU A 208 18.34 0.57 20.02
C LEU A 208 17.56 0.18 18.78
N ALA A 209 17.94 0.73 17.64
CA ALA A 209 17.40 0.37 16.34
C ALA A 209 18.31 -0.66 15.67
N VAL A 210 17.90 -1.93 15.69
CA VAL A 210 18.64 -3.05 15.13
C VAL A 210 18.16 -3.30 13.71
N PRO A 211 19.01 -3.16 12.67
CA PRO A 211 18.55 -3.38 11.30
C PRO A 211 18.40 -4.85 10.98
N CYS A 212 17.30 -5.19 10.31
CA CYS A 212 17.01 -6.46 9.67
C CYS A 212 16.87 -6.21 8.16
N ASP A 213 17.78 -6.75 7.38
CA ASP A 213 17.84 -6.53 5.95
C ASP A 213 17.11 -7.63 5.17
N MET A 214 16.43 -7.24 4.08
CA MET A 214 15.88 -8.15 3.05
C MET A 214 16.42 -7.72 1.69
N GLU A 215 16.96 -8.65 0.93
CA GLU A 215 17.37 -8.39 -0.46
C GLU A 215 16.14 -8.37 -1.39
N ILE A 216 16.15 -7.47 -2.37
CA ILE A 216 15.06 -7.26 -3.33
C ILE A 216 15.58 -7.49 -4.74
N THR A 217 15.06 -8.52 -5.39
CA THR A 217 15.39 -8.86 -6.77
C THR A 217 14.61 -8.03 -7.77
N GLY A 218 15.21 -7.80 -8.96
CA GLY A 218 14.53 -7.30 -10.15
C GLY A 218 14.40 -8.38 -11.21
N TYR A 219 13.57 -8.14 -12.22
CA TYR A 219 13.39 -9.04 -13.35
C TYR A 219 14.40 -8.73 -14.47
N GLY A 220 15.04 -9.76 -15.02
CA GLY A 220 15.96 -9.62 -16.14
C GLY A 220 17.23 -8.83 -15.84
N THR A 221 17.64 -8.80 -14.58
CA THR A 221 18.84 -8.11 -14.10
C THR A 221 19.56 -8.92 -13.01
N GLU A 222 20.86 -8.70 -12.90
CA GLU A 222 21.67 -9.19 -11.78
C GLU A 222 21.67 -8.21 -10.59
N HIS A 223 21.12 -6.99 -10.79
CA HIS A 223 21.05 -5.97 -9.75
C HIS A 223 20.10 -6.41 -8.62
N VAL A 224 20.53 -6.18 -7.38
CA VAL A 224 19.76 -6.48 -6.16
C VAL A 224 19.82 -5.27 -5.25
N ASN A 225 18.66 -4.76 -4.87
CA ASN A 225 18.48 -3.68 -3.92
C ASN A 225 18.17 -4.21 -2.51
N LEU A 226 18.00 -3.30 -1.56
CA LEU A 226 17.85 -3.61 -0.15
C LEU A 226 16.56 -3.03 0.40
N LEU A 227 15.85 -3.80 1.23
CA LEU A 227 14.85 -3.28 2.18
C LEU A 227 15.42 -3.43 3.59
N ARG A 228 15.70 -2.31 4.26
CA ARG A 228 16.18 -2.27 5.65
C ARG A 228 15.02 -1.98 6.59
N LEU A 229 14.81 -2.88 7.53
CA LEU A 229 13.74 -2.82 8.52
C LEU A 229 14.36 -2.65 9.90
N TRP A 230 13.85 -1.72 10.69
CA TRP A 230 14.37 -1.42 12.01
C TRP A 230 13.57 -2.14 13.10
N ASP A 231 14.21 -3.04 13.83
CA ASP A 231 13.67 -3.66 15.05
C ASP A 231 14.07 -2.83 16.26
N ALA A 232 13.14 -2.65 17.21
CA ALA A 232 13.36 -1.83 18.39
C ALA A 232 13.73 -2.69 19.60
N LYS A 233 14.87 -2.36 20.24
CA LYS A 233 15.36 -3.08 21.41
C LYS A 233 15.71 -2.13 22.54
N SER A 234 15.62 -2.62 23.77
CA SER A 234 16.14 -1.89 24.94
C SER A 234 17.65 -2.05 25.05
N PRO A 235 18.41 -1.00 25.45
CA PRO A 235 19.81 -1.14 25.81
C PRO A 235 20.00 -2.02 27.07
N THR A 236 18.95 -2.12 27.89
CA THR A 236 18.94 -2.96 29.11
C THR A 236 17.74 -3.89 29.02
N PRO A 237 17.89 -5.11 28.52
CA PRO A 237 16.74 -6.01 28.29
C PRO A 237 16.06 -6.45 29.62
N VAL A 238 16.82 -6.72 30.66
CA VAL A 238 16.29 -7.13 31.95
C VAL A 238 17.03 -6.40 33.09
N ASP A 239 16.30 -5.82 34.02
CA ASP A 239 16.88 -5.33 35.27
C ASP A 239 17.12 -6.52 36.22
N MET A 240 18.38 -6.96 36.30
CA MET A 240 18.77 -8.14 37.09
C MET A 240 18.53 -7.95 38.59
N SER A 241 18.53 -6.71 39.08
CA SER A 241 18.25 -6.41 40.49
C SER A 241 16.79 -6.69 40.82
N LEU A 242 15.88 -6.11 40.02
CA LEU A 242 14.45 -6.34 40.15
C LEU A 242 14.08 -7.82 39.91
N PHE A 243 14.72 -8.45 38.90
CA PHE A 243 14.51 -9.87 38.62
C PHE A 243 14.87 -10.74 39.85
N SER A 244 16.01 -10.47 40.48
CA SER A 244 16.46 -11.20 41.66
C SER A 244 15.57 -10.98 42.90
N GLN A 245 14.80 -9.88 42.91
CA GLN A 245 13.82 -9.57 43.96
C GLN A 245 12.45 -10.21 43.70
N GLY A 246 12.26 -10.92 42.59
CA GLY A 246 10.99 -11.52 42.17
C GLY A 246 10.03 -10.56 41.48
N GLU A 247 10.46 -9.35 41.16
CA GLU A 247 9.67 -8.34 40.46
C GLU A 247 9.78 -8.48 38.92
N TYR A 248 9.45 -9.65 38.38
CA TYR A 248 9.72 -10.07 36.98
C TYR A 248 9.11 -9.15 35.93
N LEU A 249 7.89 -8.67 36.13
CA LEU A 249 7.24 -7.75 35.20
C LEU A 249 7.94 -6.38 35.15
N ARG A 250 8.30 -5.83 36.30
CA ARG A 250 9.05 -4.58 36.38
C ARG A 250 10.46 -4.70 35.83
N ALA A 251 11.09 -5.87 36.01
CA ALA A 251 12.41 -6.17 35.48
C ALA A 251 12.46 -6.11 33.95
N SER A 252 11.37 -6.44 33.25
CA SER A 252 11.24 -6.42 31.78
C SER A 252 10.48 -5.23 31.23
N GLU A 253 10.08 -4.27 32.05
CA GLU A 253 9.23 -3.12 31.66
C GLU A 253 9.90 -2.26 30.56
N GLN A 254 11.18 -1.95 30.73
CA GLN A 254 11.94 -1.15 29.76
C GLN A 254 12.09 -1.85 28.40
N GLU A 255 12.29 -3.17 28.41
CA GLU A 255 12.32 -3.97 27.21
C GLU A 255 10.98 -3.92 26.49
N ALA A 256 9.88 -4.20 27.18
CA ALA A 256 8.53 -4.17 26.62
C ALA A 256 8.17 -2.80 26.04
N MET A 257 8.54 -1.71 26.73
CA MET A 257 8.30 -0.36 26.23
C MET A 257 9.08 -0.04 24.95
N ALA A 258 10.33 -0.46 24.86
CA ALA A 258 11.13 -0.27 23.66
C ALA A 258 10.57 -1.11 22.49
N GLU A 259 10.28 -2.38 22.71
CA GLU A 259 9.76 -3.28 21.70
C GLU A 259 8.37 -2.89 21.17
N THR A 260 7.57 -2.20 21.97
CA THR A 260 6.25 -1.69 21.55
C THR A 260 6.33 -0.83 20.29
N ILE A 261 7.45 -0.13 20.05
CA ILE A 261 7.67 0.69 18.85
C ILE A 261 7.59 -0.14 17.57
N ALA A 262 8.14 -1.37 17.58
CA ALA A 262 8.13 -2.27 16.43
C ALA A 262 7.03 -3.36 16.51
N LYS A 263 6.06 -3.24 17.41
CA LYS A 263 5.07 -4.29 17.65
C LYS A 263 4.01 -4.36 16.57
N ILE A 264 3.32 -3.24 16.33
CA ILE A 264 2.11 -3.17 15.50
C ILE A 264 2.19 -1.97 14.56
N LEU A 265 1.85 -2.20 13.28
CA LEU A 265 1.68 -1.16 12.28
C LEU A 265 0.35 -0.41 12.53
N TYR A 266 0.40 0.92 12.54
CA TYR A 266 -0.75 1.80 12.75
C TYR A 266 -1.55 1.50 14.02
N PRO A 267 -0.94 1.65 15.22
CA PRO A 267 -1.70 1.59 16.46
C PRO A 267 -2.76 2.68 16.48
N GLU A 268 -3.86 2.42 17.21
CA GLU A 268 -4.93 3.39 17.38
C GLU A 268 -4.41 4.67 18.05
N ASP A 269 -4.80 5.84 17.52
CA ASP A 269 -4.30 7.16 17.94
C ASP A 269 -5.40 8.14 18.39
N ASN A 270 -6.55 7.62 18.78
CA ASN A 270 -7.64 8.42 19.35
C ASN A 270 -7.34 8.92 20.77
N HIS A 271 -6.26 8.44 21.41
CA HIS A 271 -5.79 8.81 22.73
C HIS A 271 -4.32 9.23 22.71
N TYR A 272 -3.86 9.85 23.81
CA TYR A 272 -2.50 10.42 23.90
C TYR A 272 -1.39 9.38 23.72
N GLU A 273 -1.52 8.22 24.34
CA GLU A 273 -0.55 7.12 24.30
C GLU A 273 -0.36 6.60 22.87
N GLY A 274 -1.48 6.44 22.14
CA GLY A 274 -1.44 6.01 20.74
C GLY A 274 -0.79 7.06 19.83
N LYS A 275 -1.09 8.35 20.04
CA LYS A 275 -0.40 9.44 19.31
C LYS A 275 1.08 9.45 19.61
N SER A 276 1.45 9.32 20.89
CA SER A 276 2.85 9.26 21.32
C SER A 276 3.57 8.08 20.68
N LEU A 277 2.94 6.89 20.66
CA LEU A 277 3.53 5.70 20.04
C LEU A 277 3.73 5.88 18.54
N ARG A 278 2.73 6.42 17.82
CA ARG A 278 2.86 6.69 16.39
C ARG A 278 3.97 7.69 16.07
N LEU A 279 4.10 8.77 16.85
CA LEU A 279 5.19 9.72 16.68
C LEU A 279 6.56 9.09 16.99
N LYS A 280 6.63 8.23 18.01
CA LYS A 280 7.84 7.43 18.31
C LYS A 280 8.20 6.52 17.13
N GLN A 281 7.23 5.82 16.55
CA GLN A 281 7.46 4.96 15.38
C GLN A 281 8.04 5.76 14.21
N GLN A 282 7.47 6.91 13.88
CA GLN A 282 7.93 7.75 12.77
C GLN A 282 9.35 8.25 13.02
N TYR A 283 9.64 8.80 14.19
CA TYR A 283 10.99 9.30 14.49
C TYR A 283 12.01 8.17 14.63
N PHE A 284 11.63 7.04 15.21
CA PHE A 284 12.49 5.87 15.38
C PHE A 284 13.12 5.42 14.08
N PHE A 285 12.28 5.11 13.07
CA PHE A 285 12.83 4.61 11.81
C PHE A 285 13.51 5.71 10.98
N VAL A 286 13.04 6.95 11.06
CA VAL A 286 13.66 8.10 10.39
C VAL A 286 15.05 8.35 10.94
N SER A 287 15.19 8.48 12.26
CA SER A 287 16.48 8.78 12.89
C SER A 287 17.49 7.66 12.64
N ALA A 288 17.11 6.40 12.87
CA ALA A 288 17.97 5.24 12.58
C ALA A 288 18.40 5.19 11.11
N THR A 289 17.47 5.45 10.19
CA THR A 289 17.75 5.47 8.75
C THR A 289 18.74 6.57 8.39
N MET A 290 18.51 7.80 8.85
CA MET A 290 19.36 8.93 8.49
C MET A 290 20.77 8.81 9.08
N GLN A 291 20.90 8.32 10.31
CA GLN A 291 22.21 8.02 10.92
C GLN A 291 22.95 6.97 10.08
N SER A 292 22.28 5.86 9.72
CA SER A 292 22.87 4.77 8.93
C SER A 292 23.30 5.25 7.53
N ILE A 293 22.48 6.05 6.84
CA ILE A 293 22.81 6.60 5.51
C ILE A 293 24.01 7.53 5.62
N MET A 294 23.98 8.47 6.56
CA MET A 294 25.06 9.46 6.74
C MET A 294 26.38 8.79 7.11
N ARG A 295 26.36 7.82 8.03
CA ARG A 295 27.56 7.07 8.40
C ARG A 295 28.18 6.38 7.17
N LYS A 296 27.38 5.65 6.39
CA LYS A 296 27.84 4.99 5.17
C LYS A 296 28.31 5.99 4.11
N HIS A 297 27.67 7.14 4.00
CA HIS A 297 28.09 8.21 3.10
C HIS A 297 29.48 8.75 3.47
N ILE A 298 29.71 9.06 4.75
CA ILE A 298 31.01 9.56 5.24
C ILE A 298 32.11 8.50 5.11
N GLU A 299 31.78 7.22 5.37
CA GLU A 299 32.73 6.10 5.16
C GLU A 299 33.21 6.01 3.69
N VAL A 300 32.36 6.34 2.73
CA VAL A 300 32.68 6.25 1.30
C VAL A 300 33.32 7.52 0.78
N TYR A 301 32.81 8.69 1.14
CA TYR A 301 33.19 9.98 0.53
C TYR A 301 34.02 10.87 1.46
N GLY A 302 34.18 10.52 2.73
CA GLY A 302 34.99 11.27 3.71
C GLY A 302 34.40 12.61 4.15
N THR A 303 33.23 12.99 3.67
CA THR A 303 32.57 14.27 3.95
C THR A 303 31.06 14.17 3.87
N ALA A 304 30.33 15.00 4.62
CA ALA A 304 28.90 15.17 4.50
C ALA A 304 28.49 16.28 3.50
N ALA A 305 29.45 17.09 3.00
CA ALA A 305 29.15 18.27 2.19
C ALA A 305 28.49 17.96 0.86
N ASN A 306 28.84 16.83 0.22
CA ASN A 306 28.28 16.37 -1.05
C ASN A 306 27.13 15.36 -0.89
N PHE A 307 26.48 15.30 0.28
CA PHE A 307 25.43 14.32 0.58
C PHE A 307 24.31 14.38 -0.46
N HIS A 308 23.81 15.56 -0.78
CA HIS A 308 22.73 15.78 -1.75
C HIS A 308 23.10 15.41 -3.20
N GLU A 309 24.37 15.35 -3.54
CA GLU A 309 24.82 14.94 -4.87
C GLU A 309 24.79 13.41 -5.05
N LYS A 310 24.96 12.67 -3.95
CA LYS A 310 25.09 11.21 -3.94
C LYS A 310 23.85 10.50 -3.41
N ASN A 311 22.95 11.20 -2.74
CA ASN A 311 21.75 10.61 -2.12
C ASN A 311 20.52 11.44 -2.44
N VAL A 312 19.40 10.76 -2.66
CA VAL A 312 18.07 11.36 -2.69
C VAL A 312 17.15 10.56 -1.76
N ILE A 313 16.43 11.29 -0.91
CA ILE A 313 15.52 10.72 0.08
C ILE A 313 14.11 10.95 -0.42
N GLN A 314 13.44 9.89 -0.87
CA GLN A 314 12.02 9.93 -1.24
C GLN A 314 11.17 9.58 -0.03
N ILE A 315 10.33 10.51 0.42
CA ILE A 315 9.39 10.27 1.51
C ILE A 315 8.00 9.94 0.98
N ASN A 316 7.48 8.80 1.43
CA ASN A 316 6.19 8.25 1.01
C ASN A 316 5.11 8.68 2.01
N ASP A 317 4.33 9.71 1.64
CA ASP A 317 3.47 10.49 2.51
C ASP A 317 4.25 11.30 3.57
N THR A 318 3.55 11.90 4.53
CA THR A 318 4.14 12.71 5.60
C THR A 318 4.72 11.89 6.75
N HIS A 319 4.50 10.58 6.79
CA HIS A 319 4.97 9.73 7.87
C HIS A 319 6.49 9.86 8.14
N PRO A 320 7.37 9.95 7.11
CA PRO A 320 8.78 10.18 7.30
C PRO A 320 9.19 11.67 7.29
N ALA A 321 8.28 12.61 7.41
CA ALA A 321 8.57 14.05 7.31
C ALA A 321 9.68 14.55 8.27
N LEU A 322 9.82 13.87 9.41
CA LEU A 322 10.89 14.18 10.39
C LEU A 322 12.30 13.96 9.84
N VAL A 323 12.46 13.38 8.64
CA VAL A 323 13.76 13.30 7.95
C VAL A 323 14.36 14.69 7.73
N ILE A 324 13.53 15.71 7.51
CA ILE A 324 14.00 17.08 7.27
C ILE A 324 14.72 17.65 8.51
N PRO A 325 14.10 17.74 9.69
CA PRO A 325 14.79 18.23 10.88
C PRO A 325 15.86 17.26 11.38
N GLU A 326 15.74 15.95 11.15
CA GLU A 326 16.76 14.99 11.57
C GLU A 326 18.04 15.09 10.70
N LEU A 327 17.89 15.28 9.38
CA LEU A 327 19.06 15.54 8.52
C LEU A 327 19.72 16.86 8.90
N MET A 328 18.95 17.90 9.21
CA MET A 328 19.49 19.16 9.75
C MET A 328 20.27 18.93 11.05
N ARG A 329 19.71 18.13 11.99
CA ARG A 329 20.39 17.79 13.24
C ARG A 329 21.74 17.12 12.99
N ILE A 330 21.76 16.09 12.15
CA ILE A 330 22.98 15.34 11.83
C ILE A 330 24.02 16.27 11.18
N LEU A 331 23.61 17.11 10.24
CA LEU A 331 24.53 18.02 9.55
C LEU A 331 25.08 19.10 10.51
N MET A 332 24.26 19.65 11.41
CA MET A 332 24.70 20.69 12.32
C MET A 332 25.41 20.14 13.56
N ASP A 333 24.77 19.17 14.25
CA ASP A 333 25.24 18.72 15.56
C ASP A 333 26.39 17.72 15.43
N ASP A 334 26.28 16.78 14.46
CA ASP A 334 27.26 15.70 14.27
C ASP A 334 28.36 16.08 13.26
N ALA A 335 28.01 16.69 12.11
CA ALA A 335 28.97 17.10 11.08
C ALA A 335 29.53 18.53 11.27
N GLY A 336 28.89 19.37 12.08
CA GLY A 336 29.37 20.71 12.46
C GLY A 336 29.17 21.80 11.40
N PHE A 337 28.23 21.62 10.47
CA PHE A 337 27.88 22.66 9.49
C PHE A 337 27.06 23.77 10.13
N ASP A 338 27.18 24.98 9.55
CA ASP A 338 26.26 26.07 9.87
C ASP A 338 24.85 25.77 9.30
N TRP A 339 23.88 26.55 9.74
CA TRP A 339 22.47 26.38 9.37
C TRP A 339 22.23 26.45 7.85
N ASP A 340 22.83 27.44 7.19
CA ASP A 340 22.53 27.71 5.77
C ASP A 340 23.11 26.61 4.87
N THR A 341 24.31 26.14 5.20
CA THR A 341 24.93 24.97 4.55
C THR A 341 24.10 23.71 4.77
N ALA A 342 23.70 23.41 6.01
CA ALA A 342 22.88 22.25 6.35
C ALA A 342 21.52 22.31 5.66
N TRP A 343 20.89 23.49 5.63
CA TRP A 343 19.60 23.68 4.97
C TRP A 343 19.67 23.49 3.46
N ASN A 344 20.71 24.01 2.82
CA ASN A 344 20.92 23.80 1.38
C ASN A 344 21.07 22.31 1.03
N ILE A 345 21.88 21.56 1.81
CA ILE A 345 22.02 20.11 1.62
C ILE A 345 20.66 19.42 1.81
N THR A 346 19.91 19.73 2.86
CA THR A 346 18.61 19.12 3.17
C THR A 346 17.60 19.37 2.08
N LYS A 347 17.42 20.61 1.64
CA LYS A 347 16.45 20.98 0.58
C LYS A 347 16.74 20.31 -0.76
N ASN A 348 17.98 19.97 -1.05
CA ASN A 348 18.37 19.30 -2.29
C ASN A 348 18.46 17.77 -2.16
N SER A 349 18.12 17.22 -0.99
CA SER A 349 18.16 15.78 -0.73
C SER A 349 16.78 15.14 -0.64
N VAL A 350 15.73 15.87 -0.22
CA VAL A 350 14.42 15.31 0.14
C VAL A 350 13.38 15.60 -0.93
N ALA A 351 12.62 14.59 -1.34
CA ALA A 351 11.45 14.70 -2.21
C ALA A 351 10.22 14.08 -1.52
N TYR A 352 9.06 14.70 -1.68
CA TYR A 352 7.82 14.35 -0.99
C TYR A 352 6.73 13.90 -1.96
N THR A 353 6.18 12.71 -1.76
CA THR A 353 4.95 12.27 -2.41
C THR A 353 3.77 12.41 -1.45
N ASN A 354 2.77 13.18 -1.85
CA ASN A 354 1.50 13.28 -1.13
C ASN A 354 0.53 12.19 -1.61
N HIS A 355 -0.19 11.56 -0.69
CA HIS A 355 -1.22 10.54 -0.98
C HIS A 355 -2.62 10.95 -0.52
N THR A 356 -2.82 12.19 -0.13
CA THR A 356 -4.04 12.68 0.51
C THR A 356 -4.67 13.80 -0.30
N VAL A 357 -5.96 13.67 -0.63
CA VAL A 357 -6.77 14.71 -1.31
C VAL A 357 -7.60 15.57 -0.36
N LEU A 358 -7.67 15.20 0.92
CA LEU A 358 -8.47 15.87 1.94
C LEU A 358 -7.57 16.75 2.81
N ALA A 359 -7.73 18.06 2.73
CA ALA A 359 -6.96 19.01 3.56
C ALA A 359 -7.10 18.73 5.07
N GLU A 360 -8.29 18.31 5.50
CA GLU A 360 -8.56 17.94 6.90
C GLU A 360 -7.88 16.63 7.35
N ALA A 361 -7.50 15.77 6.40
CA ALA A 361 -6.80 14.51 6.69
C ALA A 361 -5.27 14.63 6.62
N LEU A 362 -4.73 15.82 6.30
CA LEU A 362 -3.30 16.08 6.36
C LEU A 362 -2.79 15.94 7.80
N GLU A 363 -1.69 15.23 7.96
CA GLU A 363 -1.13 14.90 9.26
C GLU A 363 -0.70 16.14 10.07
N ARG A 364 -1.11 16.17 11.32
CA ARG A 364 -0.75 17.23 12.29
C ARG A 364 -0.40 16.59 13.62
N TRP A 365 0.58 17.17 14.29
CA TRP A 365 0.98 16.74 15.62
C TRP A 365 0.82 17.87 16.63
N PRO A 366 0.30 17.60 17.86
CA PRO A 366 0.31 18.59 18.92
C PRO A 366 1.72 19.09 19.19
N GLN A 367 1.92 20.41 19.24
CA GLN A 367 3.21 21.04 19.54
C GLN A 367 3.80 20.49 20.83
N GLN A 368 3.00 20.42 21.91
CA GLN A 368 3.47 19.94 23.20
C GLN A 368 3.99 18.49 23.15
N LEU A 369 3.36 17.62 22.36
CA LEU A 369 3.84 16.25 22.18
C LEU A 369 5.20 16.23 21.47
N MET A 370 5.36 17.03 20.41
CA MET A 370 6.62 17.14 19.66
C MET A 370 7.74 17.67 20.57
N GLU A 371 7.49 18.76 21.29
CA GLU A 371 8.42 19.40 22.21
C GLU A 371 8.87 18.47 23.33
N THR A 372 7.92 17.74 23.94
CA THR A 372 8.21 16.83 25.06
C THR A 372 8.95 15.59 24.59
N LEU A 373 8.57 15.02 23.46
CA LEU A 373 9.09 13.74 22.99
C LEU A 373 10.40 13.88 22.20
N LEU A 374 10.56 14.98 21.45
CA LEU A 374 11.66 15.21 20.51
C LEU A 374 12.26 16.62 20.69
N PRO A 375 12.78 16.99 21.87
CA PRO A 375 13.11 18.38 22.19
C PRO A 375 14.12 19.01 21.23
N ARG A 376 15.16 18.28 20.78
CA ARG A 376 16.13 18.84 19.81
C ARG A 376 15.52 18.99 18.41
N VAL A 377 14.76 18.04 17.96
CA VAL A 377 14.04 18.10 16.67
C VAL A 377 13.04 19.26 16.69
N TRP A 378 12.34 19.46 17.81
CA TRP A 378 11.43 20.57 18.00
C TRP A 378 12.11 21.93 17.84
N GLU A 379 13.28 22.14 18.46
CA GLU A 379 14.07 23.37 18.27
C GLU A 379 14.36 23.65 16.78
N ILE A 380 14.74 22.61 16.05
CA ILE A 380 15.03 22.72 14.60
C ILE A 380 13.76 23.03 13.81
N ILE A 381 12.65 22.32 14.09
CA ILE A 381 11.35 22.60 13.44
C ILE A 381 10.92 24.05 13.68
N THR A 382 11.09 24.56 14.89
CA THR A 382 10.74 25.94 15.25
C THR A 382 11.53 26.95 14.44
N GLU A 383 12.84 26.75 14.27
CA GLU A 383 13.67 27.64 13.45
C GLU A 383 13.32 27.52 11.94
N ILE A 384 13.05 26.30 11.43
CA ILE A 384 12.56 26.12 10.05
C ILE A 384 11.24 26.88 9.87
N ALA A 385 10.30 26.71 10.80
CA ALA A 385 9.00 27.37 10.78
C ALA A 385 9.13 28.90 10.78
N HIS A 386 10.00 29.45 11.62
CA HIS A 386 10.27 30.89 11.69
C HIS A 386 10.81 31.44 10.37
N ARG A 387 11.79 30.76 9.76
CA ARG A 387 12.39 31.19 8.50
C ARG A 387 11.40 31.05 7.34
N TYR A 388 10.62 29.98 7.30
CA TYR A 388 9.60 29.77 6.29
C TYR A 388 8.46 30.79 6.41
N GLN A 389 8.02 31.11 7.63
CA GLN A 389 7.03 32.16 7.88
C GLN A 389 7.48 33.51 7.33
N LYS A 390 8.75 33.91 7.52
CA LYS A 390 9.28 35.14 6.93
C LYS A 390 9.24 35.13 5.40
N GLN A 391 9.49 33.98 4.76
CA GLN A 391 9.36 33.86 3.30
C GLN A 391 7.92 34.09 2.85
N ILE A 392 6.94 33.49 3.55
CA ILE A 392 5.52 33.65 3.28
C ILE A 392 5.11 35.12 3.45
N GLU A 393 5.48 35.76 4.57
CA GLU A 393 5.19 37.16 4.85
C GLU A 393 5.74 38.11 3.78
N ASN A 394 6.98 37.86 3.36
CA ASN A 394 7.62 38.66 2.30
C ASN A 394 6.98 38.47 0.93
N PHE A 395 6.40 37.30 0.66
CA PHE A 395 5.77 37.02 -0.63
C PHE A 395 4.34 37.51 -0.71
N TYR A 396 3.54 37.24 0.34
CA TYR A 396 2.09 37.51 0.31
C TYR A 396 1.68 38.81 0.98
N HIS A 397 2.40 39.26 2.02
CA HIS A 397 1.99 40.39 2.89
C HIS A 397 0.55 40.23 3.43
N ASP A 398 0.14 38.96 3.72
CA ASP A 398 -1.23 38.59 4.10
C ASP A 398 -1.18 37.67 5.35
N PRO A 399 -1.62 38.16 6.54
CA PRO A 399 -1.59 37.36 7.77
C PRO A 399 -2.45 36.09 7.70
N ALA A 400 -3.55 36.07 6.93
CA ALA A 400 -4.40 34.91 6.80
C ALA A 400 -3.68 33.78 6.04
N LYS A 401 -2.99 34.12 4.96
CA LYS A 401 -2.15 33.18 4.22
C LYS A 401 -0.96 32.71 5.06
N THR A 402 -0.35 33.61 5.83
CA THR A 402 0.71 33.21 6.76
C THR A 402 0.22 32.16 7.74
N ALA A 403 -0.96 32.34 8.32
CA ALA A 403 -1.57 31.37 9.23
C ALA A 403 -1.88 30.02 8.54
N GLU A 404 -2.38 30.06 7.30
CA GLU A 404 -2.69 28.84 6.51
C GLU A 404 -1.43 28.05 6.14
N LEU A 405 -0.36 28.73 5.76
CA LEU A 405 0.88 28.13 5.26
C LEU A 405 1.89 27.78 6.35
N ALA A 406 1.77 28.36 7.55
CA ALA A 406 2.71 28.14 8.64
C ALA A 406 2.87 26.64 8.97
N ILE A 407 4.12 26.25 9.23
CA ILE A 407 4.45 24.88 9.70
C ILE A 407 3.93 24.67 11.12
N VAL A 408 4.15 25.65 12.00
CA VAL A 408 3.64 25.63 13.38
C VAL A 408 2.60 26.71 13.52
N TRP A 409 1.38 26.33 13.87
CA TRP A 409 0.26 27.24 14.04
C TRP A 409 -0.81 26.64 14.94
N ASP A 410 -1.38 27.46 15.81
CA ASP A 410 -2.47 27.06 16.72
C ASP A 410 -2.17 25.77 17.52
N GLY A 411 -0.98 25.69 18.07
CA GLY A 411 -0.53 24.55 18.86
C GLY A 411 -0.33 23.24 18.09
N GLN A 412 -0.31 23.30 16.74
CA GLN A 412 -0.14 22.14 15.87
C GLN A 412 1.09 22.29 14.96
N VAL A 413 1.78 21.18 14.70
CA VAL A 413 2.81 21.04 13.68
C VAL A 413 2.19 20.40 12.45
N ARG A 414 2.21 21.10 11.31
CA ARG A 414 1.63 20.67 10.04
C ARG A 414 2.69 20.00 9.18
N MET A 415 2.64 18.70 9.10
CA MET A 415 3.72 17.92 8.50
C MET A 415 3.83 18.10 6.98
N ALA A 416 2.74 18.25 6.25
CA ALA A 416 2.79 18.54 4.82
C ALA A 416 3.47 19.89 4.53
N ASN A 417 3.20 20.93 5.33
CA ASN A 417 3.86 22.23 5.17
C ASN A 417 5.38 22.14 5.44
N LEU A 418 5.78 21.32 6.41
CA LEU A 418 7.20 21.01 6.65
C LEU A 418 7.85 20.31 5.45
N CYS A 419 7.15 19.32 4.86
CA CYS A 419 7.64 18.60 3.67
C CYS A 419 7.82 19.53 2.47
N ILE A 420 6.88 20.45 2.24
CA ILE A 420 6.93 21.42 1.13
C ILE A 420 8.07 22.41 1.35
N ALA A 421 8.23 22.92 2.56
CA ALA A 421 9.30 23.87 2.90
C ALA A 421 10.69 23.26 2.73
N GLY A 422 10.89 22.02 3.20
CA GLY A 422 12.20 21.35 3.25
C GLY A 422 12.48 20.40 2.08
N GLY A 423 11.53 20.19 1.15
CA GLY A 423 11.72 19.32 0.01
C GLY A 423 12.06 20.02 -1.30
N MET A 424 12.77 19.34 -2.19
CA MET A 424 13.07 19.80 -3.55
C MET A 424 11.91 19.61 -4.53
N ALA A 425 11.04 18.64 -4.26
CA ALA A 425 9.89 18.32 -5.09
C ALA A 425 8.73 17.80 -4.24
N VAL A 426 7.52 18.07 -4.72
CA VAL A 426 6.25 17.57 -4.18
C VAL A 426 5.47 16.97 -5.35
N ASN A 427 5.07 15.72 -5.27
CA ASN A 427 4.25 15.15 -6.34
C ASN A 427 2.93 14.57 -5.84
N GLY A 428 1.92 14.69 -6.71
CA GLY A 428 0.69 13.89 -6.63
C GLY A 428 0.86 12.56 -7.35
N VAL A 429 -0.15 11.68 -7.19
CA VAL A 429 -0.09 10.27 -7.60
C VAL A 429 -1.11 9.90 -8.70
N SER A 430 -1.80 10.88 -9.25
CA SER A 430 -2.61 10.86 -10.47
C SER A 430 -2.72 12.28 -11.02
N ALA A 431 -3.11 12.43 -12.29
CA ALA A 431 -3.30 13.75 -12.90
C ALA A 431 -4.30 14.60 -12.12
N LEU A 432 -5.49 14.05 -11.84
CA LEU A 432 -6.52 14.72 -11.05
C LEU A 432 -6.02 15.09 -9.65
N HIS A 433 -5.33 14.18 -8.96
CA HIS A 433 -4.78 14.47 -7.64
C HIS A 433 -3.77 15.62 -7.68
N SER A 434 -2.88 15.60 -8.66
CA SER A 434 -1.88 16.66 -8.81
C SER A 434 -2.51 18.02 -9.09
N ASP A 435 -3.60 18.06 -9.84
CA ASP A 435 -4.37 19.29 -10.07
C ASP A 435 -5.09 19.78 -8.81
N ILE A 436 -5.67 18.87 -8.02
CA ILE A 436 -6.25 19.20 -6.71
C ILE A 436 -5.17 19.76 -5.77
N LEU A 437 -3.98 19.19 -5.74
CA LEU A 437 -2.87 19.73 -4.94
C LEU A 437 -2.49 21.15 -5.35
N ARG A 438 -2.38 21.41 -6.66
CA ARG A 438 -1.97 22.72 -7.20
C ARG A 438 -3.02 23.81 -7.03
N HIS A 439 -4.29 23.47 -7.18
CA HIS A 439 -5.36 24.46 -7.31
C HIS A 439 -6.27 24.57 -6.07
N ASP A 440 -6.19 23.58 -5.16
CA ASP A 440 -6.98 23.54 -3.93
C ASP A 440 -6.09 23.37 -2.69
N VAL A 441 -5.58 22.15 -2.42
CA VAL A 441 -4.94 21.78 -1.14
C VAL A 441 -3.69 22.59 -0.83
N PHE A 442 -2.81 22.80 -1.82
CA PHE A 442 -1.55 23.53 -1.69
C PHE A 442 -1.46 24.73 -2.65
N ARG A 443 -2.58 25.33 -3.00
CA ARG A 443 -2.66 26.42 -4.00
C ARG A 443 -1.71 27.59 -3.70
N TRP A 444 -1.53 27.93 -2.45
CA TRP A 444 -0.68 29.06 -2.08
C TRP A 444 0.82 28.69 -2.10
N GLN A 445 1.18 27.47 -1.67
CA GLN A 445 2.53 26.95 -1.83
C GLN A 445 2.90 26.81 -3.31
N TYR A 446 1.95 26.32 -4.13
CA TYR A 446 2.15 26.23 -5.58
C TYR A 446 2.39 27.60 -6.22
N GLN A 447 1.73 28.66 -5.78
CA GLN A 447 2.00 30.02 -6.27
C GLN A 447 3.38 30.56 -5.88
N MET A 448 3.91 30.13 -4.72
CA MET A 448 5.25 30.53 -4.27
C MET A 448 6.35 29.77 -5.02
N GLU A 449 6.18 28.47 -5.22
CA GLU A 449 7.23 27.56 -5.73
C GLU A 449 6.61 26.56 -6.72
N PRO A 450 6.09 27.02 -7.89
CA PRO A 450 5.36 26.15 -8.82
C PRO A 450 6.20 25.02 -9.40
N GLU A 451 7.49 25.22 -9.56
CA GLU A 451 8.43 24.24 -10.10
C GLU A 451 8.60 23.00 -9.23
N LYS A 452 8.31 23.07 -7.93
CA LYS A 452 8.35 21.92 -7.02
C LYS A 452 7.24 20.92 -7.30
N PHE A 453 6.09 21.36 -7.83
CA PHE A 453 4.89 20.54 -7.93
C PHE A 453 4.87 19.71 -9.22
N LYS A 454 5.01 18.40 -9.05
CA LYS A 454 5.08 17.42 -10.13
C LYS A 454 3.86 16.50 -10.12
N ASN A 455 3.69 15.73 -11.19
CA ASN A 455 2.80 14.58 -11.24
C ASN A 455 3.62 13.32 -11.59
N VAL A 456 3.41 12.26 -10.83
CA VAL A 456 3.79 10.91 -11.24
C VAL A 456 2.61 10.01 -10.93
N THR A 457 1.85 9.68 -11.95
CA THR A 457 0.73 8.74 -11.82
C THR A 457 1.24 7.39 -11.36
N ASN A 458 0.59 6.81 -10.35
CA ASN A 458 0.97 5.52 -9.81
C ASN A 458 1.03 4.43 -10.88
N GLY A 459 1.71 3.36 -10.54
CA GLY A 459 1.81 2.15 -11.34
C GLY A 459 1.89 0.91 -10.46
N ILE A 460 1.80 -0.25 -11.08
CA ILE A 460 1.86 -1.56 -10.43
C ILE A 460 2.94 -2.42 -11.06
N ASP A 461 3.53 -3.31 -10.29
CA ASP A 461 4.42 -4.37 -10.79
C ASP A 461 3.60 -5.36 -11.64
N HIS A 462 3.62 -5.16 -12.95
CA HIS A 462 2.87 -5.97 -13.90
C HIS A 462 3.42 -7.39 -14.03
N ARG A 463 4.69 -7.63 -13.71
CA ARG A 463 5.27 -8.97 -13.66
C ARG A 463 4.57 -9.82 -12.61
N ARG A 464 4.39 -9.28 -11.39
CA ARG A 464 3.63 -9.95 -10.34
C ARG A 464 2.12 -9.95 -10.62
N TRP A 465 1.53 -8.76 -10.88
CA TRP A 465 0.08 -8.57 -10.93
C TRP A 465 -0.58 -8.96 -12.26
N LEU A 466 0.19 -9.38 -13.25
CA LEU A 466 -0.32 -9.95 -14.51
C LEU A 466 0.35 -11.30 -14.78
N ALA A 467 1.64 -11.33 -15.10
CA ALA A 467 2.29 -12.54 -15.58
C ALA A 467 2.35 -13.68 -14.54
N GLN A 468 2.81 -13.38 -13.32
CA GLN A 468 2.99 -14.37 -12.27
C GLN A 468 1.65 -14.92 -11.76
N ILE A 469 0.67 -14.04 -11.49
CA ILE A 469 -0.61 -14.47 -10.92
C ILE A 469 -1.60 -15.03 -11.95
N ASN A 470 -1.39 -14.78 -13.24
CA ASN A 470 -2.27 -15.20 -14.33
C ASN A 470 -1.49 -15.86 -15.49
N PRO A 471 -0.83 -17.01 -15.24
CA PRO A 471 0.06 -17.63 -16.23
C PRO A 471 -0.66 -18.06 -17.50
N ARG A 472 -1.98 -18.33 -17.47
CA ARG A 472 -2.77 -18.62 -18.67
C ARG A 472 -2.89 -17.38 -19.57
N LEU A 473 -3.14 -16.22 -18.95
CA LEU A 473 -3.22 -14.94 -19.68
C LEU A 473 -1.84 -14.52 -20.18
N ASP A 474 -0.78 -14.69 -19.38
CA ASP A 474 0.60 -14.47 -19.78
C ASP A 474 0.95 -15.28 -21.04
N GLY A 475 0.58 -16.58 -21.07
CA GLY A 475 0.77 -17.42 -22.24
C GLY A 475 0.02 -16.92 -23.47
N LEU A 476 -1.23 -16.46 -23.35
CA LEU A 476 -1.99 -15.87 -24.43
C LEU A 476 -1.32 -14.58 -24.95
N ILE A 477 -0.90 -13.70 -24.05
CA ILE A 477 -0.21 -12.45 -24.40
C ILE A 477 1.10 -12.76 -25.13
N ALA A 478 1.90 -13.71 -24.63
CA ALA A 478 3.15 -14.10 -25.26
C ALA A 478 2.93 -14.66 -26.68
N ASP A 479 1.91 -15.50 -26.88
CA ASP A 479 1.55 -16.00 -28.20
C ASP A 479 1.23 -14.87 -29.17
N LEU A 480 0.44 -13.89 -28.74
CA LEU A 480 -0.06 -12.81 -29.59
C LEU A 480 0.97 -11.69 -29.80
N CYS A 481 1.82 -11.42 -28.82
CA CYS A 481 2.85 -10.38 -28.89
C CYS A 481 4.19 -10.88 -29.48
N GLY A 482 4.34 -12.21 -29.65
CA GLY A 482 5.58 -12.82 -30.15
C GLY A 482 6.65 -13.01 -29.07
N GLY A 483 6.22 -13.19 -27.79
CA GLY A 483 7.08 -13.46 -26.64
C GLY A 483 6.73 -12.62 -25.42
N HIS A 484 7.55 -12.73 -24.39
CA HIS A 484 7.37 -12.04 -23.12
C HIS A 484 8.03 -10.64 -23.06
N GLY A 485 8.23 -9.96 -24.20
CA GLY A 485 8.85 -8.63 -24.25
C GLY A 485 8.15 -7.59 -23.38
N TYR A 486 6.83 -7.71 -23.24
CA TYR A 486 6.01 -6.80 -22.42
C TYR A 486 6.39 -6.79 -20.93
N LEU A 487 7.14 -7.79 -20.43
CA LEU A 487 7.61 -7.82 -19.05
C LEU A 487 8.66 -6.74 -18.74
N LEU A 488 9.38 -6.28 -19.76
CA LEU A 488 10.33 -5.15 -19.70
C LEU A 488 9.83 -3.92 -20.47
N HIS A 489 8.93 -4.13 -21.44
CA HIS A 489 8.37 -3.12 -22.33
C HIS A 489 6.84 -3.18 -22.27
N PRO A 490 6.21 -2.73 -21.17
CA PRO A 490 4.76 -2.89 -20.97
C PRO A 490 3.90 -2.23 -22.05
N GLU A 491 4.43 -1.26 -22.79
CA GLU A 491 3.79 -0.66 -23.96
C GLU A 491 3.50 -1.67 -25.08
N GLU A 492 4.19 -2.81 -25.10
CA GLU A 492 3.94 -3.89 -26.06
C GLU A 492 2.56 -4.54 -25.90
N LEU A 493 1.94 -4.44 -24.71
CA LEU A 493 0.56 -4.90 -24.50
C LEU A 493 -0.42 -4.29 -25.52
N LYS A 494 -0.13 -3.09 -26.03
CA LYS A 494 -0.93 -2.43 -27.06
C LYS A 494 -1.06 -3.24 -28.36
N LYS A 495 -0.13 -4.15 -28.64
CA LYS A 495 -0.21 -5.06 -29.80
C LYS A 495 -1.47 -5.91 -29.78
N LEU A 496 -2.04 -6.18 -28.61
CA LEU A 496 -3.28 -6.94 -28.44
C LEU A 496 -4.50 -6.27 -29.07
N GLU A 497 -4.50 -4.95 -29.26
CA GLU A 497 -5.61 -4.24 -29.93
C GLU A 497 -5.93 -4.79 -31.33
N ALA A 498 -4.92 -5.29 -32.03
CA ALA A 498 -5.08 -5.87 -33.35
C ALA A 498 -6.00 -7.12 -33.36
N PHE A 499 -6.17 -7.77 -32.23
CA PHE A 499 -6.95 -8.98 -32.06
C PHE A 499 -8.34 -8.74 -31.46
N ALA A 500 -8.73 -7.50 -31.23
CA ALA A 500 -10.02 -7.15 -30.60
C ALA A 500 -11.26 -7.56 -31.43
N GLY A 501 -11.08 -7.91 -32.69
CA GLY A 501 -12.13 -8.49 -33.56
C GLY A 501 -11.96 -9.98 -33.87
N ASP A 502 -10.93 -10.64 -33.31
CA ASP A 502 -10.65 -12.05 -33.56
C ASP A 502 -11.44 -12.95 -32.62
N GLY A 503 -12.49 -13.60 -33.13
CA GLY A 503 -13.36 -14.45 -32.32
C GLY A 503 -12.65 -15.63 -31.66
N ALA A 504 -11.55 -16.15 -32.25
CA ALA A 504 -10.81 -17.27 -31.65
C ALA A 504 -9.98 -16.77 -30.43
N VAL A 505 -9.39 -15.57 -30.55
CA VAL A 505 -8.67 -14.94 -29.43
C VAL A 505 -9.62 -14.60 -28.29
N LEU A 506 -10.79 -14.04 -28.60
CA LEU A 506 -11.80 -13.70 -27.59
C LEU A 506 -12.32 -14.95 -26.88
N ALA A 507 -12.57 -16.04 -27.59
CA ALA A 507 -12.98 -17.31 -26.99
C ALA A 507 -11.88 -17.86 -26.04
N ARG A 508 -10.62 -17.82 -26.44
CA ARG A 508 -9.50 -18.21 -25.53
C ARG A 508 -9.46 -17.34 -24.27
N LEU A 509 -9.71 -16.04 -24.38
CA LEU A 509 -9.74 -15.13 -23.23
C LEU A 509 -10.89 -15.52 -22.26
N ASP A 510 -12.08 -15.84 -22.78
CA ASP A 510 -13.21 -16.31 -21.98
C ASP A 510 -12.90 -17.65 -21.27
N GLU A 511 -12.29 -18.61 -21.98
CA GLU A 511 -11.85 -19.88 -21.40
C GLU A 511 -10.85 -19.68 -20.26
N ILE A 512 -9.88 -18.77 -20.42
CA ILE A 512 -8.91 -18.41 -19.39
C ILE A 512 -9.63 -17.83 -18.16
N LYS A 513 -10.56 -16.89 -18.37
CA LYS A 513 -11.34 -16.30 -17.29
C LYS A 513 -12.14 -17.35 -16.54
N ARG A 514 -12.80 -18.24 -17.26
CA ARG A 514 -13.58 -19.35 -16.67
C ARG A 514 -12.70 -20.27 -15.83
N ALA A 515 -11.54 -20.67 -16.34
CA ALA A 515 -10.59 -21.50 -15.60
C ALA A 515 -10.11 -20.83 -14.32
N ASN A 516 -9.78 -19.53 -14.37
CA ASN A 516 -9.36 -18.76 -13.21
C ASN A 516 -10.48 -18.64 -12.15
N LYS A 517 -11.75 -18.52 -12.59
CA LYS A 517 -12.91 -18.53 -11.67
C LYS A 517 -13.07 -19.86 -10.95
N LEU A 518 -12.86 -20.98 -11.65
CA LEU A 518 -12.91 -22.33 -11.06
C LEU A 518 -11.80 -22.52 -10.03
N ASP A 519 -10.57 -22.07 -10.33
CA ASP A 519 -9.43 -22.14 -9.42
C ASP A 519 -9.70 -21.30 -8.16
N PHE A 520 -10.18 -20.08 -8.33
CA PHE A 520 -10.52 -19.22 -7.20
C PHE A 520 -11.66 -19.78 -6.35
N ALA A 521 -12.70 -20.34 -6.97
CA ALA A 521 -13.81 -20.97 -6.24
C ALA A 521 -13.34 -22.18 -5.42
N ALA A 522 -12.41 -22.98 -5.97
CA ALA A 522 -11.80 -24.09 -5.25
C ALA A 522 -10.95 -23.60 -4.07
N TYR A 523 -10.19 -22.53 -4.26
CA TYR A 523 -9.40 -21.90 -3.21
C TYR A 523 -10.28 -21.37 -2.06
N VAL A 524 -11.34 -20.63 -2.37
CA VAL A 524 -12.26 -20.07 -1.35
C VAL A 524 -12.97 -21.21 -0.60
N LYS A 525 -13.39 -22.28 -1.31
CA LYS A 525 -14.00 -23.44 -0.67
C LYS A 525 -13.02 -24.13 0.29
N LYS A 526 -11.74 -24.30 -0.12
CA LYS A 526 -10.69 -24.89 0.73
C LYS A 526 -10.39 -24.05 1.96
N THR A 527 -10.28 -22.72 1.81
CA THR A 527 -9.77 -21.83 2.84
C THR A 527 -10.83 -21.23 3.74
N GLN A 528 -12.05 -21.01 3.22
CA GLN A 528 -13.14 -20.33 3.94
C GLN A 528 -14.44 -21.15 3.99
N GLY A 529 -14.48 -22.32 3.37
CA GLY A 529 -15.64 -23.22 3.38
C GLY A 529 -16.83 -22.74 2.53
N VAL A 530 -16.67 -21.67 1.76
CA VAL A 530 -17.74 -21.05 0.96
C VAL A 530 -17.70 -21.55 -0.48
N ALA A 531 -18.85 -22.02 -0.99
CA ALA A 531 -19.00 -22.39 -2.40
C ALA A 531 -19.42 -21.15 -3.22
N LEU A 532 -18.67 -20.84 -4.29
CA LEU A 532 -19.00 -19.75 -5.21
C LEU A 532 -19.73 -20.27 -6.44
N ASN A 533 -20.70 -19.50 -6.94
CA ASN A 533 -21.35 -19.77 -8.22
C ASN A 533 -20.46 -19.27 -9.37
N THR A 534 -19.73 -20.17 -10.02
CA THR A 534 -18.78 -19.83 -11.10
C THR A 534 -19.45 -19.46 -12.43
N ASP A 535 -20.75 -19.71 -12.59
CA ASP A 535 -21.50 -19.25 -13.75
C ASP A 535 -22.05 -17.83 -13.60
N ALA A 536 -21.96 -17.25 -12.38
CA ALA A 536 -22.34 -15.88 -12.09
C ALA A 536 -21.19 -14.90 -12.41
N ILE A 537 -21.50 -13.64 -12.68
CA ILE A 537 -20.52 -12.57 -12.76
C ILE A 537 -19.79 -12.46 -11.41
N PHE A 538 -18.48 -12.49 -11.39
CA PHE A 538 -17.68 -12.14 -10.20
C PHE A 538 -17.52 -10.62 -10.14
N ASP A 539 -18.39 -10.00 -9.34
CA ASP A 539 -18.44 -8.56 -9.08
C ASP A 539 -17.68 -8.24 -7.79
N VAL A 540 -16.56 -7.51 -7.91
CA VAL A 540 -15.53 -7.48 -6.87
C VAL A 540 -15.30 -6.08 -6.35
N GLN A 541 -15.41 -5.92 -5.03
CA GLN A 541 -15.01 -4.72 -4.30
C GLN A 541 -14.06 -5.09 -3.16
N VAL A 542 -12.76 -5.12 -3.44
CA VAL A 542 -11.72 -5.47 -2.45
C VAL A 542 -10.75 -4.31 -2.27
N LYS A 543 -10.84 -3.68 -1.13
CA LYS A 543 -10.04 -2.54 -0.71
C LYS A 543 -10.25 -2.25 0.77
N ARG A 544 -9.34 -1.48 1.41
CA ARG A 544 -9.54 -1.01 2.78
C ARG A 544 -10.94 -0.43 2.95
N LEU A 545 -11.65 -0.78 4.03
CA LEU A 545 -12.97 -0.22 4.27
C LEU A 545 -12.86 1.22 4.77
N HIS A 546 -13.49 2.11 4.02
CA HIS A 546 -13.60 3.51 4.35
C HIS A 546 -14.85 4.10 3.71
N GLU A 547 -15.54 5.03 4.39
CA GLU A 547 -16.82 5.59 3.92
C GLU A 547 -16.70 6.20 2.51
N TYR A 548 -15.60 6.91 2.17
CA TYR A 548 -15.43 7.52 0.85
C TYR A 548 -15.27 6.52 -0.30
N LYS A 549 -14.85 5.27 -0.01
CA LYS A 549 -14.76 4.18 -1.01
C LYS A 549 -16.11 3.55 -1.31
N ARG A 550 -17.12 3.90 -0.54
CA ARG A 550 -18.54 3.65 -0.76
C ARG A 550 -18.96 2.18 -0.86
N GLN A 551 -18.33 1.29 -0.06
CA GLN A 551 -18.84 -0.10 0.06
C GLN A 551 -20.32 -0.12 0.47
N LEU A 552 -20.75 0.87 1.25
CA LEU A 552 -22.17 1.03 1.61
C LEU A 552 -23.05 1.27 0.38
N LEU A 553 -22.59 2.04 -0.63
CA LEU A 553 -23.35 2.25 -1.87
C LEU A 553 -23.55 0.94 -2.64
N ASN A 554 -22.52 0.10 -2.71
CA ASN A 554 -22.64 -1.24 -3.31
C ASN A 554 -23.61 -2.13 -2.51
N ALA A 555 -23.53 -2.14 -1.18
CA ALA A 555 -24.50 -2.85 -0.32
C ALA A 555 -25.94 -2.36 -0.55
N MET A 556 -26.16 -1.05 -0.70
CA MET A 556 -27.46 -0.47 -1.02
C MET A 556 -27.98 -0.94 -2.39
N HIS A 557 -27.12 -1.05 -3.40
CA HIS A 557 -27.48 -1.59 -4.71
C HIS A 557 -27.87 -3.07 -4.60
N ILE A 558 -27.18 -3.86 -3.80
CA ILE A 558 -27.51 -5.28 -3.57
C ILE A 558 -28.89 -5.39 -2.89
N ILE A 559 -29.19 -4.55 -1.90
CA ILE A 559 -30.51 -4.48 -1.27
C ILE A 559 -31.59 -4.16 -2.33
N TYR A 560 -31.33 -3.20 -3.19
CA TYR A 560 -32.23 -2.83 -4.29
C TYR A 560 -32.51 -4.01 -5.25
N LEU A 561 -31.47 -4.75 -5.66
CA LEU A 561 -31.64 -5.94 -6.50
C LEU A 561 -32.46 -7.02 -5.79
N TYR A 562 -32.22 -7.25 -4.52
CA TYR A 562 -32.94 -8.20 -3.70
C TYR A 562 -34.43 -7.82 -3.58
N GLN A 563 -34.73 -6.54 -3.32
CA GLN A 563 -36.12 -6.04 -3.29
C GLN A 563 -36.82 -6.21 -4.63
N LYS A 564 -36.14 -5.96 -5.75
CA LYS A 564 -36.70 -6.22 -7.08
C LYS A 564 -37.04 -7.68 -7.33
N LEU A 565 -36.19 -8.60 -6.88
CA LEU A 565 -36.45 -10.03 -6.96
C LEU A 565 -37.64 -10.45 -6.10
N GLN A 566 -37.86 -9.82 -4.96
CA GLN A 566 -39.01 -10.06 -4.10
C GLN A 566 -40.33 -9.55 -4.75
N ASP A 567 -40.26 -8.38 -5.42
CA ASP A 567 -41.38 -7.79 -6.11
C ASP A 567 -41.77 -8.58 -7.38
N ASP A 568 -40.79 -9.04 -8.12
CA ASP A 568 -40.97 -9.87 -9.32
C ASP A 568 -40.04 -11.11 -9.31
N PRO A 569 -40.46 -12.20 -8.71
CA PRO A 569 -39.71 -13.46 -8.70
C PRO A 569 -39.36 -14.02 -10.10
N SER A 570 -40.08 -13.60 -11.13
CA SER A 570 -39.86 -14.02 -12.52
C SER A 570 -38.88 -13.16 -13.29
N MET A 571 -38.45 -12.04 -12.71
CA MET A 571 -37.52 -11.10 -13.34
C MET A 571 -36.26 -11.82 -13.81
N GLU A 572 -35.87 -11.61 -15.06
CA GLU A 572 -34.58 -12.07 -15.55
C GLU A 572 -33.46 -11.24 -14.92
N LEU A 573 -32.57 -11.89 -14.17
CA LEU A 573 -31.40 -11.31 -13.58
C LEU A 573 -30.19 -12.09 -14.04
N GLN A 574 -29.22 -11.39 -14.63
CA GLN A 574 -27.91 -12.00 -14.92
C GLN A 574 -27.29 -12.47 -13.59
N PRO A 575 -26.98 -13.77 -13.45
CA PRO A 575 -26.43 -14.27 -12.19
C PRO A 575 -25.21 -13.50 -11.73
N ARG A 576 -25.15 -13.15 -10.43
CA ARG A 576 -24.11 -12.31 -9.88
C ARG A 576 -23.66 -12.80 -8.50
N THR A 577 -22.35 -12.90 -8.32
CA THR A 577 -21.70 -13.12 -7.03
C THR A 577 -20.91 -11.86 -6.65
N PHE A 578 -21.42 -11.13 -5.68
CA PHE A 578 -20.72 -9.98 -5.11
C PHE A 578 -19.66 -10.44 -4.12
N LEU A 579 -18.40 -10.08 -4.39
CA LEU A 579 -17.24 -10.45 -3.60
C LEU A 579 -16.67 -9.20 -2.90
N PHE A 580 -16.83 -9.14 -1.60
CA PHE A 580 -16.23 -8.10 -0.77
C PHE A 580 -14.99 -8.64 -0.07
N GLY A 581 -13.99 -7.78 0.13
CA GLY A 581 -12.83 -8.06 0.96
C GLY A 581 -12.27 -6.74 1.49
N ALA A 582 -12.30 -6.58 2.82
CA ALA A 582 -11.92 -5.31 3.42
C ALA A 582 -11.49 -5.48 4.88
N LYS A 583 -10.48 -4.74 5.29
CA LYS A 583 -10.14 -4.54 6.71
C LYS A 583 -10.52 -3.11 7.10
N ALA A 584 -11.23 -2.96 8.20
CA ALA A 584 -11.49 -1.66 8.84
C ALA A 584 -10.41 -1.36 9.88
N ALA A 585 -10.02 -0.10 10.03
CA ALA A 585 -9.16 0.30 11.13
C ALA A 585 -9.84 -0.05 12.48
N PRO A 586 -9.11 -0.54 13.50
CA PRO A 586 -9.69 -1.03 14.75
C PRO A 586 -10.64 -0.04 15.43
N GLY A 587 -10.29 1.24 15.48
CA GLY A 587 -11.11 2.31 16.08
C GLY A 587 -12.19 2.90 15.16
N TYR A 588 -12.32 2.43 13.91
CA TYR A 588 -13.29 3.00 12.95
C TYR A 588 -14.64 2.29 13.03
N ALA A 589 -15.44 2.69 14.00
CA ALA A 589 -16.73 2.06 14.32
C ALA A 589 -17.68 1.98 13.12
N VAL A 590 -17.85 3.07 12.34
CA VAL A 590 -18.72 3.09 11.16
C VAL A 590 -18.27 2.09 10.09
N ALA A 591 -16.96 1.99 9.86
CA ALA A 591 -16.41 1.02 8.93
C ALA A 591 -16.68 -0.43 9.37
N LYS A 592 -16.50 -0.74 10.64
CA LYS A 592 -16.86 -2.06 11.22
C LYS A 592 -18.35 -2.35 11.09
N ARG A 593 -19.18 -1.32 11.27
CA ARG A 593 -20.62 -1.42 11.11
C ARG A 593 -21.04 -1.76 9.68
N ILE A 594 -20.32 -1.23 8.68
CA ILE A 594 -20.54 -1.56 7.26
C ILE A 594 -20.11 -3.01 6.96
N ILE A 595 -19.03 -3.51 7.54
CA ILE A 595 -18.66 -4.93 7.43
C ILE A 595 -19.77 -5.82 7.98
N HIS A 596 -20.31 -5.49 9.13
CA HIS A 596 -21.42 -6.23 9.75
C HIS A 596 -22.65 -6.21 8.83
N LEU A 597 -23.03 -5.05 8.27
CA LEU A 597 -24.13 -4.93 7.31
C LEU A 597 -23.96 -5.87 6.10
N ILE A 598 -22.77 -5.90 5.51
CA ILE A 598 -22.49 -6.75 4.33
C ILE A 598 -22.67 -8.22 4.72
N ASN A 599 -22.24 -8.64 5.91
CA ASN A 599 -22.41 -10.02 6.38
C ASN A 599 -23.88 -10.35 6.71
N SER A 600 -24.66 -9.45 7.32
CA SER A 600 -26.11 -9.62 7.53
C SER A 600 -26.85 -9.77 6.20
N LEU A 601 -26.49 -8.94 5.22
CA LEU A 601 -27.06 -9.01 3.88
C LEU A 601 -26.68 -10.32 3.16
N ALA A 602 -25.43 -10.78 3.32
CA ALA A 602 -24.96 -12.06 2.81
C ALA A 602 -25.75 -13.23 3.41
N ASN A 603 -25.95 -13.23 4.72
CA ASN A 603 -26.71 -14.27 5.42
C ASN A 603 -28.15 -14.34 4.91
N GLN A 604 -28.81 -13.20 4.74
CA GLN A 604 -30.19 -13.15 4.25
C GLN A 604 -30.31 -13.62 2.81
N ILE A 605 -29.49 -13.08 1.89
CA ILE A 605 -29.57 -13.39 0.46
C ILE A 605 -29.17 -14.84 0.17
N ASN A 606 -28.08 -15.31 0.79
CA ASN A 606 -27.56 -16.66 0.50
C ASN A 606 -28.45 -17.77 1.08
N SER A 607 -29.30 -17.47 2.06
CA SER A 607 -30.28 -18.41 2.62
C SER A 607 -31.63 -18.38 1.92
N ASP A 608 -31.96 -17.33 1.15
CA ASP A 608 -33.24 -17.19 0.47
C ASP A 608 -33.27 -18.06 -0.83
N PRO A 609 -34.22 -19.01 -0.93
CA PRO A 609 -34.39 -19.82 -2.15
C PRO A 609 -34.62 -19.00 -3.42
N LEU A 610 -35.20 -17.80 -3.31
CA LEU A 610 -35.44 -16.89 -4.43
C LEU A 610 -34.13 -16.42 -5.07
N CYS A 611 -33.06 -16.29 -4.29
CA CYS A 611 -31.76 -15.84 -4.74
C CYS A 611 -30.87 -16.96 -5.30
N ARG A 612 -31.25 -18.23 -5.06
CA ARG A 612 -30.42 -19.38 -5.43
C ARG A 612 -30.06 -19.38 -6.94
N GLY A 613 -28.76 -19.39 -7.22
CA GLY A 613 -28.23 -19.39 -8.60
C GLY A 613 -28.32 -18.02 -9.30
N ARG A 614 -28.86 -16.99 -8.67
CA ARG A 614 -29.14 -15.68 -9.25
C ARG A 614 -28.33 -14.57 -8.56
N LEU A 615 -28.32 -14.56 -7.24
CA LEU A 615 -27.69 -13.55 -6.40
C LEU A 615 -26.96 -14.21 -5.23
N GLN A 616 -25.69 -13.90 -5.08
CA GLN A 616 -24.85 -14.36 -3.98
C GLN A 616 -24.00 -13.19 -3.46
N VAL A 617 -23.83 -13.11 -2.14
CA VAL A 617 -22.95 -12.12 -1.50
C VAL A 617 -21.96 -12.86 -0.61
N VAL A 618 -20.68 -12.56 -0.77
CA VAL A 618 -19.60 -13.19 -0.01
C VAL A 618 -18.63 -12.12 0.50
N PHE A 619 -18.40 -12.12 1.80
CA PHE A 619 -17.33 -11.34 2.40
C PHE A 619 -16.10 -12.24 2.59
N LEU A 620 -15.04 -11.93 1.85
CA LEU A 620 -13.78 -12.66 1.90
C LEU A 620 -12.97 -12.21 3.13
N GLU A 621 -12.79 -13.13 4.07
CA GLU A 621 -12.11 -12.88 5.32
C GLU A 621 -10.61 -12.65 5.12
N ASN A 622 -10.06 -11.72 5.89
CA ASN A 622 -8.63 -11.43 5.94
C ASN A 622 -8.01 -11.07 4.57
N TYR A 623 -8.63 -10.11 3.86
CA TYR A 623 -8.11 -9.64 2.58
C TYR A 623 -6.66 -9.18 2.71
N ARG A 624 -5.78 -9.74 1.89
CA ARG A 624 -4.33 -9.54 1.85
C ARG A 624 -3.79 -9.79 0.44
N VAL A 625 -2.49 -9.60 0.23
CA VAL A 625 -1.86 -9.75 -1.11
C VAL A 625 -2.07 -11.14 -1.68
N SER A 626 -1.79 -12.20 -0.92
CA SER A 626 -1.95 -13.58 -1.41
C SER A 626 -3.39 -13.91 -1.82
N LEU A 627 -4.41 -13.42 -1.09
CA LEU A 627 -5.81 -13.57 -1.50
C LEU A 627 -6.11 -12.76 -2.76
N ALA A 628 -5.56 -11.56 -2.88
CA ALA A 628 -5.73 -10.73 -4.07
C ALA A 628 -5.13 -11.37 -5.33
N GLU A 629 -4.02 -12.06 -5.19
CA GLU A 629 -3.34 -12.79 -6.28
C GLU A 629 -4.21 -13.91 -6.87
N HIS A 630 -4.97 -14.60 -6.05
CA HIS A 630 -5.95 -15.60 -6.52
C HIS A 630 -7.22 -14.95 -7.09
N LEU A 631 -7.69 -13.84 -6.51
CA LEU A 631 -8.96 -13.21 -6.85
C LEU A 631 -8.89 -12.44 -8.17
N MET A 632 -7.83 -11.66 -8.41
CA MET A 632 -7.78 -10.71 -9.52
C MET A 632 -7.88 -11.39 -10.90
N PRO A 633 -7.21 -12.52 -11.17
CA PRO A 633 -7.40 -13.26 -12.42
C PRO A 633 -8.84 -13.75 -12.66
N ALA A 634 -9.56 -14.06 -11.58
CA ALA A 634 -10.94 -14.58 -11.61
C ALA A 634 -11.99 -13.47 -11.74
N SER A 635 -11.65 -12.22 -11.50
CA SER A 635 -12.59 -11.10 -11.43
C SER A 635 -13.08 -10.68 -12.82
N GLU A 636 -14.37 -10.36 -12.95
CA GLU A 636 -14.97 -9.85 -14.18
C GLU A 636 -15.36 -8.39 -14.07
N VAL A 637 -15.81 -7.95 -12.90
CA VAL A 637 -16.18 -6.56 -12.61
C VAL A 637 -15.37 -6.05 -11.45
N SER A 638 -14.85 -4.84 -11.60
CA SER A 638 -14.06 -4.10 -10.61
C SER A 638 -14.81 -2.86 -10.15
N GLN A 639 -15.21 -2.83 -8.87
CA GLN A 639 -15.92 -1.72 -8.27
C GLN A 639 -14.95 -0.63 -7.80
N GLN A 640 -14.88 0.48 -8.54
CA GLN A 640 -14.01 1.64 -8.28
C GLN A 640 -14.86 2.89 -8.09
N ILE A 641 -15.71 2.83 -7.07
CA ILE A 641 -16.88 3.70 -6.87
C ILE A 641 -16.69 4.77 -5.79
N SER A 642 -15.47 5.22 -5.53
CA SER A 642 -15.20 6.31 -4.59
C SER A 642 -15.97 7.59 -4.97
N THR A 643 -16.25 8.44 -3.98
CA THR A 643 -16.78 9.76 -4.25
C THR A 643 -15.73 10.58 -5.02
N ALA A 644 -16.11 11.17 -6.14
CA ALA A 644 -15.18 11.93 -6.99
C ALA A 644 -14.43 13.02 -6.20
N GLY A 645 -13.11 13.10 -6.41
CA GLY A 645 -12.20 13.99 -5.70
C GLY A 645 -11.80 13.48 -4.31
N LYS A 646 -11.92 12.17 -4.01
CA LYS A 646 -11.58 11.59 -2.70
C LYS A 646 -10.50 10.51 -2.76
N GLU A 647 -10.42 9.74 -3.84
CA GLU A 647 -9.33 8.78 -4.06
C GLU A 647 -8.17 9.46 -4.79
N ALA A 648 -7.00 9.52 -4.19
CA ALA A 648 -5.84 10.17 -4.81
C ALA A 648 -5.41 9.50 -6.12
N SER A 649 -5.42 8.18 -6.17
CA SER A 649 -5.10 7.39 -7.36
C SER A 649 -5.89 6.09 -7.41
N GLY A 650 -5.71 5.24 -6.42
CA GLY A 650 -6.02 3.82 -6.50
C GLY A 650 -4.95 3.05 -7.28
N THR A 651 -4.74 1.78 -6.92
CA THR A 651 -3.90 0.84 -7.67
C THR A 651 -4.58 -0.50 -7.89
N GLY A 652 -5.65 -0.79 -7.16
CA GLY A 652 -6.51 -1.95 -7.40
C GLY A 652 -7.15 -1.90 -8.79
N ASN A 653 -7.65 -0.74 -9.21
CA ASN A 653 -8.20 -0.50 -10.53
C ASN A 653 -7.23 -0.93 -11.66
N MET A 654 -5.95 -0.58 -11.54
CA MET A 654 -4.90 -0.93 -12.51
C MET A 654 -4.68 -2.44 -12.61
N LYS A 655 -4.68 -3.14 -11.46
CA LYS A 655 -4.50 -4.60 -11.38
C LYS A 655 -5.67 -5.35 -12.03
N PHE A 656 -6.90 -4.92 -11.74
CA PHE A 656 -8.10 -5.48 -12.36
C PHE A 656 -8.12 -5.25 -13.86
N MET A 657 -7.77 -4.03 -14.31
CA MET A 657 -7.68 -3.68 -15.73
C MET A 657 -6.68 -4.60 -16.47
N MET A 658 -5.48 -4.81 -15.90
CA MET A 658 -4.47 -5.71 -16.49
C MET A 658 -4.91 -7.17 -16.55
N ASN A 659 -5.85 -7.60 -15.70
CA ASN A 659 -6.43 -8.94 -15.71
C ASN A 659 -7.75 -9.02 -16.48
N GLY A 660 -8.13 -7.97 -17.21
CA GLY A 660 -9.30 -7.94 -18.07
C GLY A 660 -10.64 -7.83 -17.35
N ALA A 661 -10.65 -7.40 -16.08
CA ALA A 661 -11.88 -7.05 -15.39
C ALA A 661 -12.33 -5.65 -15.80
N LEU A 662 -13.63 -5.48 -16.06
CA LEU A 662 -14.19 -4.21 -16.47
C LEU A 662 -14.54 -3.34 -15.26
N THR A 663 -14.24 -2.06 -15.32
CA THR A 663 -14.46 -1.13 -14.22
C THR A 663 -15.87 -0.55 -14.26
N VAL A 664 -16.61 -0.69 -13.16
CA VAL A 664 -17.73 0.18 -12.77
C VAL A 664 -17.16 1.22 -11.83
N GLY A 665 -17.25 2.49 -12.17
CA GLY A 665 -16.54 3.50 -11.37
C GLY A 665 -16.96 4.93 -11.63
N THR A 666 -16.39 5.82 -10.83
CA THR A 666 -16.48 7.26 -10.95
C THR A 666 -15.22 7.84 -11.59
N LEU A 667 -15.29 9.03 -12.14
CA LEU A 667 -14.11 9.79 -12.59
C LEU A 667 -13.37 10.38 -11.39
N ASP A 668 -12.61 9.51 -10.71
CA ASP A 668 -11.84 9.80 -9.52
C ASP A 668 -10.47 9.11 -9.56
N GLY A 669 -9.45 9.75 -9.01
CA GLY A 669 -8.09 9.20 -9.00
C GLY A 669 -7.62 8.80 -10.40
N ALA A 670 -6.95 7.64 -10.49
CA ALA A 670 -6.44 7.11 -11.76
C ALA A 670 -7.54 6.55 -12.69
N ASN A 671 -8.81 6.47 -12.25
CA ASN A 671 -9.91 6.13 -13.18
C ASN A 671 -10.04 7.18 -14.29
N VAL A 672 -9.61 8.42 -14.07
CA VAL A 672 -9.58 9.48 -15.09
C VAL A 672 -8.63 9.08 -16.21
N GLU A 673 -7.40 8.73 -15.88
CA GLU A 673 -6.42 8.28 -16.88
C GLU A 673 -6.79 6.94 -17.51
N MET A 674 -7.46 6.04 -16.77
CA MET A 674 -8.02 4.82 -17.35
C MET A 674 -9.07 5.15 -18.42
N HIS A 675 -9.96 6.10 -18.14
CA HIS A 675 -10.97 6.54 -19.07
C HIS A 675 -10.35 7.22 -20.31
N GLU A 676 -9.32 8.02 -20.13
CA GLU A 676 -8.60 8.67 -21.25
C GLU A 676 -8.06 7.65 -22.28
N VAL A 677 -7.59 6.49 -21.82
CA VAL A 677 -7.07 5.44 -22.71
C VAL A 677 -8.12 4.44 -23.16
N LEU A 678 -9.20 4.25 -22.42
CA LEU A 678 -10.23 3.25 -22.70
C LEU A 678 -11.42 3.81 -23.48
N GLY A 679 -11.81 5.08 -23.24
CA GLY A 679 -13.04 5.69 -23.73
C GLY A 679 -14.27 5.23 -22.96
N ASP A 680 -15.40 5.89 -23.24
CA ASP A 680 -16.72 5.62 -22.60
C ASP A 680 -17.22 4.20 -22.85
N GLU A 681 -16.86 3.61 -23.98
CA GLU A 681 -17.35 2.32 -24.41
C GLU A 681 -16.70 1.11 -23.69
N ASN A 682 -15.57 1.33 -22.99
CA ASN A 682 -14.82 0.25 -22.34
C ASN A 682 -14.81 0.36 -20.81
N MET A 683 -15.64 1.23 -20.25
CA MET A 683 -15.88 1.42 -18.80
C MET A 683 -17.36 1.68 -18.53
N PHE A 684 -17.81 1.46 -17.30
CA PHE A 684 -19.17 1.76 -16.86
C PHE A 684 -19.14 2.91 -15.86
N LEU A 685 -19.14 4.15 -16.36
CA LEU A 685 -19.02 5.36 -15.55
C LEU A 685 -20.37 5.83 -15.00
N PHE A 686 -20.35 6.43 -13.82
CA PHE A 686 -21.49 7.04 -13.15
C PHE A 686 -21.06 8.14 -12.17
N GLY A 687 -22.05 8.84 -11.62
CA GLY A 687 -21.90 9.77 -10.50
C GLY A 687 -21.41 11.16 -10.87
N LEU A 688 -21.34 12.01 -9.86
CA LEU A 688 -20.89 13.40 -9.98
C LEU A 688 -19.38 13.48 -10.25
N HIS A 689 -18.95 14.52 -10.93
CA HIS A 689 -17.55 14.93 -11.03
C HIS A 689 -17.10 15.68 -9.76
N ALA A 690 -15.80 15.80 -9.54
CA ALA A 690 -15.24 16.41 -8.33
C ALA A 690 -15.71 17.87 -8.10
N ASP A 691 -15.78 18.67 -9.17
CA ASP A 691 -16.27 20.05 -9.14
C ASP A 691 -17.78 20.14 -8.87
N GLU A 692 -18.55 19.17 -9.34
CA GLU A 692 -19.99 19.05 -9.07
C GLU A 692 -20.27 18.72 -7.61
N VAL A 693 -19.48 17.81 -7.03
CA VAL A 693 -19.53 17.50 -5.59
C VAL A 693 -19.27 18.75 -4.76
N ALA A 694 -18.22 19.50 -5.12
CA ALA A 694 -17.88 20.75 -4.42
C ALA A 694 -19.01 21.80 -4.54
N ARG A 695 -19.55 21.99 -5.75
CA ARG A 695 -20.68 22.92 -5.99
C ARG A 695 -21.94 22.52 -5.21
N LEU A 696 -22.29 21.23 -5.22
CA LEU A 696 -23.46 20.73 -4.51
C LEU A 696 -23.34 20.96 -2.99
N LYS A 697 -22.17 20.70 -2.41
CA LYS A 697 -21.90 20.99 -0.99
C LYS A 697 -22.02 22.49 -0.68
N ALA A 698 -21.47 23.34 -1.52
CA ALA A 698 -21.53 24.80 -1.35
C ALA A 698 -22.95 25.38 -1.47
N GLN A 699 -23.80 24.77 -2.29
CA GLN A 699 -25.21 25.19 -2.49
C GLN A 699 -26.16 24.69 -1.39
N GLY A 700 -25.70 23.77 -0.50
CA GLY A 700 -26.52 23.21 0.56
C GLY A 700 -27.22 21.92 0.12
N TYR A 701 -26.48 20.82 0.13
CA TYR A 701 -26.98 19.49 -0.18
C TYR A 701 -27.99 18.99 0.87
N ALA A 702 -29.15 18.49 0.42
CA ALA A 702 -30.24 18.02 1.27
C ALA A 702 -30.59 16.55 0.96
N PRO A 703 -29.84 15.58 1.53
CA PRO A 703 -29.98 14.16 1.20
C PRO A 703 -31.35 13.59 1.53
N GLN A 704 -31.99 13.99 2.62
CA GLN A 704 -33.33 13.54 2.97
C GLN A 704 -34.36 13.82 1.87
N ARG A 705 -34.29 14.96 1.21
CA ARG A 705 -35.23 15.34 0.12
C ARG A 705 -35.09 14.44 -1.11
N LEU A 706 -33.88 13.92 -1.37
CA LEU A 706 -33.67 12.96 -2.46
C LEU A 706 -34.36 11.64 -2.14
N CYS A 707 -34.17 11.15 -0.92
CA CYS A 707 -34.79 9.92 -0.45
C CYS A 707 -36.32 10.00 -0.47
N GLU A 708 -36.92 11.17 -0.16
CA GLU A 708 -38.36 11.38 -0.20
C GLU A 708 -38.95 11.40 -1.64
N ARG A 709 -38.12 11.63 -2.65
CA ARG A 709 -38.55 11.73 -4.05
C ARG A 709 -38.33 10.47 -4.87
N ASP A 710 -37.55 9.55 -4.37
CA ASP A 710 -37.22 8.28 -5.03
C ASP A 710 -37.69 7.11 -4.15
N ASP A 711 -38.79 6.49 -4.56
CA ASP A 711 -39.40 5.37 -3.81
C ASP A 711 -38.47 4.17 -3.68
N ALA A 712 -37.63 3.90 -4.71
CA ALA A 712 -36.68 2.80 -4.66
C ALA A 712 -35.58 3.07 -3.66
N LEU A 713 -34.99 4.27 -3.68
CA LEU A 713 -33.99 4.71 -2.73
C LEU A 713 -34.56 4.71 -1.30
N LYS A 714 -35.77 5.21 -1.12
CA LYS A 714 -36.46 5.22 0.18
C LYS A 714 -36.59 3.80 0.75
N ARG A 715 -37.05 2.85 -0.07
CA ARG A 715 -37.19 1.43 0.35
C ARG A 715 -35.85 0.84 0.80
N VAL A 716 -34.78 1.16 0.10
CA VAL A 716 -33.43 0.71 0.47
C VAL A 716 -33.00 1.29 1.81
N VAL A 717 -33.21 2.59 2.02
CA VAL A 717 -32.92 3.25 3.31
C VAL A 717 -33.81 2.73 4.44
N ASP A 718 -35.09 2.49 4.18
CA ASP A 718 -36.02 1.91 5.14
C ASP A 718 -35.62 0.46 5.51
N GLN A 719 -35.05 -0.31 4.57
CA GLN A 719 -34.50 -1.64 4.86
C GLN A 719 -33.31 -1.57 5.82
N LEU A 720 -32.42 -0.59 5.70
CA LEU A 720 -31.35 -0.38 6.66
C LEU A 720 -31.91 -0.09 8.07
N ARG A 721 -32.99 0.65 8.16
CA ARG A 721 -33.65 0.99 9.44
C ARG A 721 -34.34 -0.21 10.07
N THR A 722 -35.07 -0.97 9.27
CA THR A 722 -35.80 -2.17 9.75
C THR A 722 -34.88 -3.35 10.02
N GLY A 723 -33.73 -3.40 9.35
CA GLY A 723 -32.73 -4.47 9.52
C GLY A 723 -33.04 -5.70 8.69
N PHE A 724 -32.38 -6.81 9.05
CA PHE A 724 -32.37 -8.07 8.30
C PHE A 724 -32.85 -9.24 9.13
N SER A 725 -32.85 -10.45 8.57
CA SER A 725 -33.37 -11.68 9.23
C SER A 725 -32.63 -12.07 10.51
N ASP A 726 -31.42 -11.57 10.72
CA ASP A 726 -30.65 -11.74 11.95
C ASP A 726 -31.13 -10.82 13.11
N GLY A 727 -32.11 -9.95 12.85
CA GLY A 727 -32.66 -9.01 13.83
C GLY A 727 -31.79 -7.75 14.04
N VAL A 728 -30.74 -7.57 13.26
CA VAL A 728 -29.84 -6.41 13.38
C VAL A 728 -30.35 -5.24 12.53
N SER A 729 -30.65 -4.12 13.17
CA SER A 729 -30.99 -2.84 12.53
C SER A 729 -29.72 -2.01 12.26
N TYR A 730 -29.71 -1.27 11.16
CA TYR A 730 -28.67 -0.33 10.75
C TYR A 730 -29.24 1.10 10.65
N ASP A 731 -30.16 1.43 11.57
CA ASP A 731 -30.77 2.78 11.63
C ASP A 731 -29.71 3.87 11.85
N ASP A 732 -28.63 3.57 12.56
CA ASP A 732 -27.47 4.45 12.70
C ASP A 732 -26.84 4.88 11.36
N LEU A 733 -26.67 3.93 10.44
CA LEU A 733 -26.16 4.22 9.07
C LEU A 733 -27.22 4.97 8.25
N ALA A 734 -28.50 4.57 8.35
CA ALA A 734 -29.59 5.23 7.65
C ALA A 734 -29.73 6.70 8.09
N GLN A 735 -29.72 6.98 9.40
CA GLN A 735 -29.78 8.33 9.93
C GLN A 735 -28.61 9.19 9.48
N ARG A 736 -27.40 8.61 9.47
CA ARG A 736 -26.19 9.28 8.99
C ARG A 736 -26.32 9.70 7.51
N LEU A 737 -26.85 8.81 6.67
CA LEU A 737 -27.13 9.11 5.25
C LEU A 737 -28.17 10.21 5.09
N LEU A 738 -29.28 10.14 5.81
CA LEU A 738 -30.38 11.13 5.71
C LEU A 738 -29.99 12.52 6.23
N GLN A 739 -29.14 12.58 7.26
CA GLN A 739 -28.75 13.85 7.88
C GLN A 739 -27.58 14.53 7.18
N ARG A 740 -26.60 13.77 6.69
CA ARG A 740 -25.35 14.36 6.23
C ARG A 740 -24.89 13.86 4.86
N ASP A 741 -25.00 12.57 4.56
CA ASP A 741 -24.50 11.90 3.32
C ASP A 741 -23.19 12.52 2.80
N GLU A 742 -22.17 12.51 3.64
CA GLU A 742 -20.86 13.16 3.41
C GLU A 742 -20.25 12.82 2.04
N TYR A 743 -20.51 11.61 1.55
CA TYR A 743 -19.88 11.02 0.38
C TYR A 743 -20.85 10.83 -0.80
N MET A 744 -21.99 11.54 -0.82
CA MET A 744 -22.94 11.59 -1.96
C MET A 744 -23.50 10.21 -2.37
N LEU A 745 -23.74 9.31 -1.42
CA LEU A 745 -24.27 7.97 -1.71
C LEU A 745 -25.71 8.08 -2.27
N LEU A 746 -26.56 8.88 -1.62
CA LEU A 746 -27.95 9.04 -2.06
C LEU A 746 -28.04 9.77 -3.40
N GLN A 747 -27.15 10.73 -3.63
CA GLN A 747 -27.11 11.50 -4.87
C GLN A 747 -26.69 10.63 -6.06
N ASP A 748 -25.70 9.76 -5.89
CA ASP A 748 -25.16 8.94 -6.97
C ASP A 748 -25.90 7.60 -7.14
N PHE A 749 -26.82 7.23 -6.25
CA PHE A 749 -27.46 5.92 -6.21
C PHE A 749 -28.15 5.54 -7.53
N ALA A 750 -29.00 6.42 -8.07
CA ALA A 750 -29.74 6.12 -9.31
C ALA A 750 -28.79 5.95 -10.51
N SER A 751 -27.76 6.81 -10.62
CA SER A 751 -26.77 6.69 -11.70
C SER A 751 -25.90 5.44 -11.57
N TYR A 752 -25.58 5.03 -10.34
CA TYR A 752 -24.88 3.77 -10.04
C TYR A 752 -25.72 2.56 -10.46
N CYS A 753 -26.99 2.49 -10.06
CA CYS A 753 -27.92 1.42 -10.50
C CYS A 753 -28.03 1.34 -12.02
N ALA A 754 -28.08 2.48 -12.71
CA ALA A 754 -28.12 2.52 -14.18
C ALA A 754 -26.81 2.01 -14.82
N ALA A 755 -25.63 2.33 -14.25
CA ALA A 755 -24.35 1.81 -14.71
C ALA A 755 -24.27 0.28 -14.53
N GLU A 756 -24.70 -0.23 -13.38
CA GLU A 756 -24.79 -1.66 -13.08
C GLU A 756 -25.71 -2.41 -14.04
N GLN A 757 -26.82 -1.78 -14.42
CA GLN A 757 -27.75 -2.36 -15.41
C GLN A 757 -27.11 -2.40 -16.80
N ARG A 758 -26.42 -1.35 -17.23
CA ARG A 758 -25.65 -1.37 -18.50
C ARG A 758 -24.59 -2.45 -18.49
N MET A 759 -23.85 -2.58 -17.41
CA MET A 759 -22.82 -3.61 -17.22
C MET A 759 -23.41 -5.01 -17.37
N ALA A 760 -24.49 -5.32 -16.65
CA ALA A 760 -25.15 -6.63 -16.73
C ALA A 760 -25.70 -6.95 -18.14
N LYS A 761 -26.25 -5.94 -18.83
CA LYS A 761 -26.69 -6.08 -20.22
C LYS A 761 -25.52 -6.36 -21.18
N THR A 762 -24.41 -5.68 -21.02
CA THR A 762 -23.21 -5.88 -21.84
C THR A 762 -22.62 -7.27 -21.59
N TYR A 763 -22.65 -7.78 -20.34
CA TYR A 763 -22.16 -9.11 -20.01
C TYR A 763 -22.94 -10.22 -20.75
N ALA A 764 -24.22 -10.04 -21.03
CA ALA A 764 -25.04 -10.99 -21.79
C ALA A 764 -24.57 -11.11 -23.27
N ASP A 765 -23.91 -10.10 -23.82
CA ASP A 765 -23.21 -10.13 -25.10
C ASP A 765 -21.73 -10.49 -24.87
N ARG A 766 -21.43 -11.79 -24.85
CA ARG A 766 -20.07 -12.28 -24.54
C ARG A 766 -19.01 -11.75 -25.50
N ALA A 767 -19.33 -11.61 -26.78
CA ALA A 767 -18.37 -11.09 -27.76
C ALA A 767 -18.01 -9.62 -27.49
N ALA A 768 -19.00 -8.79 -27.13
CA ALA A 768 -18.77 -7.41 -26.72
C ALA A 768 -17.99 -7.34 -25.42
N TRP A 769 -18.32 -8.17 -24.43
CA TRP A 769 -17.65 -8.24 -23.15
C TRP A 769 -16.16 -8.61 -23.29
N ASP A 770 -15.87 -9.70 -24.01
CA ASP A 770 -14.50 -10.20 -24.16
C ASP A 770 -13.64 -9.25 -24.98
N ARG A 771 -14.23 -8.56 -25.96
CA ARG A 771 -13.57 -7.47 -26.68
C ARG A 771 -13.19 -6.33 -25.74
N MET A 772 -14.09 -5.85 -24.89
CA MET A 772 -13.81 -4.82 -23.89
C MET A 772 -12.71 -5.28 -22.93
N SER A 773 -12.78 -6.53 -22.47
CA SER A 773 -11.78 -7.14 -21.60
C SER A 773 -10.39 -7.13 -22.25
N LEU A 774 -10.27 -7.55 -23.51
CA LEU A 774 -9.01 -7.54 -24.24
C LEU A 774 -8.46 -6.11 -24.41
N LEU A 775 -9.33 -5.14 -24.71
CA LEU A 775 -8.93 -3.73 -24.85
C LEU A 775 -8.45 -3.13 -23.51
N ASN A 776 -9.07 -3.53 -22.39
CA ASN A 776 -8.59 -3.14 -21.07
C ASN A 776 -7.16 -3.68 -20.83
N ILE A 777 -6.89 -4.95 -21.12
CA ILE A 777 -5.55 -5.53 -21.03
C ILE A 777 -4.58 -4.79 -21.94
N ALA A 778 -4.91 -4.62 -23.22
CA ALA A 778 -4.08 -4.02 -24.23
C ALA A 778 -3.60 -2.59 -23.87
N ARG A 779 -4.48 -1.82 -23.24
CA ARG A 779 -4.25 -0.40 -22.90
C ARG A 779 -3.70 -0.17 -21.50
N SER A 780 -3.48 -1.24 -20.74
CA SER A 780 -3.06 -1.15 -19.33
C SER A 780 -1.57 -0.88 -19.13
N GLY A 781 -0.74 -1.01 -20.17
CA GLY A 781 0.72 -0.86 -20.09
C GLY A 781 1.20 0.45 -19.48
N ILE A 782 0.43 1.54 -19.65
CA ILE A 782 0.75 2.85 -19.04
C ILE A 782 0.73 2.82 -17.50
N PHE A 783 0.10 1.83 -16.88
CA PHE A 783 0.02 1.66 -15.44
C PHE A 783 1.10 0.72 -14.89
N ALA A 784 2.13 0.40 -15.65
CA ALA A 784 3.30 -0.31 -15.14
C ALA A 784 4.10 0.58 -14.19
N ALA A 785 4.56 -0.01 -13.08
CA ALA A 785 5.38 0.70 -12.10
C ALA A 785 6.73 1.14 -12.68
N ASP A 786 7.26 0.42 -13.66
CA ASP A 786 8.49 0.78 -14.36
C ASP A 786 8.40 2.16 -15.02
N ARG A 787 7.27 2.46 -15.69
CA ARG A 787 6.99 3.80 -16.24
C ARG A 787 6.98 4.88 -15.15
N ALA A 788 6.33 4.61 -14.01
CA ALA A 788 6.26 5.55 -12.90
C ALA A 788 7.65 5.80 -12.30
N VAL A 789 8.42 4.74 -12.06
CA VAL A 789 9.79 4.83 -11.50
C VAL A 789 10.73 5.55 -12.47
N ALA A 790 10.63 5.30 -13.78
CA ALA A 790 11.39 6.05 -14.79
C ALA A 790 11.05 7.55 -14.73
N GLN A 791 9.78 7.92 -14.60
CA GLN A 791 9.38 9.32 -14.43
C GLN A 791 9.91 9.96 -13.13
N TYR A 792 9.97 9.21 -12.02
CA TYR A 792 10.64 9.68 -10.80
C TYR A 792 12.14 9.88 -11.04
N ALA A 793 12.79 8.92 -11.71
CA ALA A 793 14.22 8.98 -12.02
C ALA A 793 14.58 10.23 -12.85
N ASP A 794 13.78 10.52 -13.87
CA ASP A 794 14.02 11.64 -14.79
C ASP A 794 13.66 13.00 -14.15
N ASN A 795 12.49 13.10 -13.52
CA ASN A 795 11.89 14.40 -13.18
C ASN A 795 12.13 14.84 -11.73
N ILE A 796 12.50 13.91 -10.83
CA ILE A 796 12.61 14.17 -9.40
C ILE A 796 13.97 13.73 -8.84
N TRP A 797 14.36 12.47 -9.07
CA TRP A 797 15.59 11.93 -8.49
C TRP A 797 16.85 12.27 -9.27
N HIS A 798 16.72 12.50 -10.56
CA HIS A 798 17.84 12.74 -11.50
C HIS A 798 18.89 11.64 -11.38
N VAL A 799 18.45 10.39 -11.53
CA VAL A 799 19.31 9.19 -11.54
C VAL A 799 19.19 8.46 -12.86
N PRO A 800 20.30 7.89 -13.38
CA PRO A 800 20.26 7.09 -14.60
C PRO A 800 19.52 5.77 -14.34
N HIS A 801 18.83 5.26 -15.36
CA HIS A 801 18.12 3.97 -15.34
C HIS A 801 18.20 3.31 -16.73
N LYS A 802 17.85 1.99 -16.80
CA LYS A 802 17.66 1.26 -18.07
C LYS A 802 16.46 1.76 -18.83
#